data_5acf1c8f4bbf98b452ede1505bca8ad6
#
_entry.id   5acf1c8f4bbf98b452ede1505bca8ad6
#
_cell.length_a   1.000
_cell.length_b   1.000
_cell.length_c   1.000
_cell.angle_alpha   90.00
_cell.angle_beta   90.00
_cell.angle_gamma   90.00
#
_symmetry.space_group_name_H-M   'P 1'
#
loop_
_entity.id
_entity.type
_entity.pdbx_description
1 polymer ?
#
loop_
_entity_poly.entity_id
_entity_poly.type
_entity_poly.pdbx_seq_one_letter_code
_entity_poly.pdbx_strand_id
1 'polypeptide(L)'
;MLPAAHISRSIKSLLALSMLVGVAACGGGGAKGPDGTPGTPGTPVTPAVKKASVAVTLVDSQTGVVTSAISSGSPGLVKAVVTDATGSAVSGAVVTFTTDGTLATFSPSSGTALTDSNGLAAVTITVASVSAAGAASISAKTQVGTESPEGTTAFAIGATSVTLSSITLGQNPLSAFGTTSVDVTVLSNGVPVATPLTVNFTSGCAAAGKADLTASVTTGSNGKATASYHDKGCGGLDTVTASLSGIATTATASLTVKAPNTGSIQFKSANPTQITLKGTGGAGLQETSEVRFKVLDEGGFPVGGKTVTFALSTGVGGVSLTSLSATSDATTGEVSTNVISGSISTPVRVLATTTNIIGAILATQSDQLTITTGVPTQTAFSLSVTTFNIEGWEFDGENTTLTARLADHFGNPPPAGTVVNFVTEGAKVGGSCTTSAAISTSEAGVCSTLFTSQSLRTTNGRVSVLAYAVGEEGFTDLNGDGFVNNRAELIDSNGLETVGFGEAFRDDDEDDNKGSSEFFVDFDANFSYLAPLPPLTGLYKGILCKALCDPSKTLNIRQNAVVVLSGSTPFISGEISGAAVPSSIDLTTGPVTVDFLISDLHGNALPAGTKIDFAGVNTDVPLTSGSFPVSNTAACMNQGDKLVSLVTAPIVASGLCPSRARDVTAFAYSATIRAPKTPTDSAGIFTLTVTTPKLKKVSYSFTTKVL
;
A
#
# COMPACT_ATOMS: atom_id res chain seq x y z
N MET A 1 -53.94 -1.25 -8.08
CA MET A 1 -54.71 -0.25 -8.87
C MET A 1 -53.92 0.01 -10.14
N LEU A 2 -54.44 -0.57 -11.19
CA LEU A 2 -54.23 -0.18 -12.60
C LEU A 2 -55.18 1.04 -12.84
N PRO A 3 -55.03 1.83 -13.90
CA PRO A 3 -54.96 1.43 -15.29
C PRO A 3 -53.91 2.18 -16.13
N ALA A 4 -53.40 1.61 -17.18
CA ALA A 4 -53.95 1.45 -18.56
C ALA A 4 -53.94 2.79 -19.32
N ALA A 5 -53.57 2.92 -20.48
CA ALA A 5 -53.58 2.31 -21.79
C ALA A 5 -53.33 3.47 -22.76
N HIS A 6 -52.97 3.41 -23.86
CA HIS A 6 -53.35 2.92 -25.17
C HIS A 6 -52.67 3.76 -26.27
N ILE A 7 -52.28 3.19 -27.25
CA ILE A 7 -52.74 2.92 -28.65
C ILE A 7 -52.02 3.84 -29.64
N SER A 8 -51.27 3.36 -30.60
CA SER A 8 -51.57 2.56 -31.78
C SER A 8 -51.48 3.33 -33.09
N ARG A 9 -50.99 2.63 -34.09
CA ARG A 9 -51.29 2.59 -35.54
C ARG A 9 -50.46 3.51 -36.44
N SER A 10 -49.63 2.91 -37.26
CA SER A 10 -49.91 2.21 -38.55
C SER A 10 -50.46 3.09 -39.62
N ILE A 11 -49.85 3.00 -40.78
CA ILE A 11 -50.44 2.81 -42.13
C ILE A 11 -49.38 3.27 -43.13
N LYS A 12 -48.71 2.35 -43.80
CA LYS A 12 -49.05 1.73 -45.10
C LYS A 12 -49.06 2.71 -46.30
N SER A 13 -48.25 2.29 -47.23
CA SER A 13 -48.59 2.00 -48.63
C SER A 13 -48.58 3.23 -49.56
N LEU A 14 -48.22 3.21 -50.70
CA LEU A 14 -48.27 2.32 -51.87
C LEU A 14 -47.60 3.02 -53.05
N LEU A 15 -46.90 2.26 -53.84
CA LEU A 15 -47.03 2.10 -55.31
C LEU A 15 -47.16 3.43 -56.13
N ALA A 16 -46.55 3.59 -57.17
CA ALA A 16 -46.39 2.84 -58.45
C ALA A 16 -45.67 3.75 -59.42
N LEU A 17 -44.81 3.24 -60.17
CA LEU A 17 -44.97 2.70 -61.52
C LEU A 17 -45.24 3.76 -62.62
N SER A 18 -44.51 3.57 -63.64
CA SER A 18 -44.72 3.77 -65.07
C SER A 18 -43.86 4.83 -65.71
N MET A 19 -43.12 4.31 -66.56
CA MET A 19 -43.19 4.15 -68.02
C MET A 19 -42.76 5.38 -68.76
N LEU A 20 -41.74 5.22 -69.50
CA LEU A 20 -41.54 4.67 -70.84
C LEU A 20 -41.67 5.73 -71.94
N VAL A 21 -40.73 5.64 -72.90
CA VAL A 21 -40.82 6.05 -74.36
C VAL A 21 -40.46 7.52 -74.55
N GLY A 22 -39.51 7.84 -75.36
CA GLY A 22 -39.47 7.60 -76.78
C GLY A 22 -38.21 8.00 -77.51
N VAL A 23 -37.91 7.09 -78.29
CA VAL A 23 -37.07 7.20 -79.51
C VAL A 23 -37.59 8.30 -80.43
N ALA A 24 -36.68 9.09 -81.01
CA ALA A 24 -36.89 9.60 -82.36
C ALA A 24 -35.53 9.93 -83.02
N ALA A 25 -35.15 9.07 -83.83
CA ALA A 25 -34.24 9.37 -84.97
C ALA A 25 -34.99 10.12 -86.02
N CYS A 26 -34.34 11.09 -86.58
CA CYS A 26 -34.58 11.56 -88.01
C CYS A 26 -33.37 12.41 -88.33
N GLY A 27 -32.57 12.12 -89.34
CA GLY A 27 -32.88 11.64 -90.66
C GLY A 27 -33.38 12.78 -91.50
N GLY A 28 -32.48 13.24 -92.30
CA GLY A 28 -32.83 14.13 -93.39
C GLY A 28 -31.61 15.01 -93.78
N GLY A 29 -30.96 14.78 -94.81
CA GLY A 29 -31.44 14.70 -96.19
C GLY A 29 -31.17 16.01 -96.87
N GLY A 30 -30.12 16.01 -97.55
CA GLY A 30 -29.74 16.54 -98.84
C GLY A 30 -30.33 17.82 -99.38
N ALA A 31 -29.50 18.69 -99.77
CA ALA A 31 -29.79 19.46 -100.99
C ALA A 31 -28.46 19.82 -101.64
N LYS A 32 -28.29 19.36 -102.86
CA LYS A 32 -27.29 19.83 -103.84
C LYS A 32 -27.66 21.21 -104.32
N GLY A 33 -26.67 22.02 -104.50
CA GLY A 33 -26.78 23.17 -105.39
C GLY A 33 -25.46 23.93 -105.44
N PRO A 34 -25.26 24.67 -106.50
CA PRO A 34 -24.68 24.24 -107.75
C PRO A 34 -23.24 24.75 -107.93
N ASP A 35 -22.63 24.30 -109.06
CA ASP A 35 -21.32 24.62 -109.59
C ASP A 35 -21.01 26.12 -109.67
N GLY A 36 -19.79 26.50 -109.32
CA GLY A 36 -19.28 27.85 -109.49
C GLY A 36 -17.77 27.91 -109.55
N THR A 37 -17.26 27.96 -110.80
CA THR A 37 -16.04 28.57 -111.39
C THR A 37 -14.66 28.43 -110.74
N PRO A 38 -13.61 28.34 -111.55
CA PRO A 38 -12.25 27.95 -111.11
C PRO A 38 -11.47 29.11 -110.48
N GLY A 39 -10.76 28.83 -109.39
CA GLY A 39 -9.89 29.76 -108.69
C GLY A 39 -8.45 29.69 -109.10
N THR A 40 -7.82 30.79 -109.01
CA THR A 40 -6.44 31.19 -109.34
C THR A 40 -5.35 30.37 -108.61
N PRO A 41 -4.12 30.28 -109.12
CA PRO A 41 -3.03 29.45 -108.58
C PRO A 41 -2.52 29.92 -107.22
N GLY A 42 -2.31 28.98 -106.36
CA GLY A 42 -1.83 29.18 -104.96
C GLY A 42 -0.36 29.57 -104.89
N THR A 43 -0.10 30.47 -103.99
CA THR A 43 1.22 30.87 -103.49
C THR A 43 1.98 29.70 -102.86
N PRO A 44 3.32 29.67 -102.90
CA PRO A 44 4.13 28.58 -102.37
C PRO A 44 3.97 28.50 -100.81
N VAL A 45 3.65 27.32 -100.33
CA VAL A 45 3.63 27.03 -98.89
C VAL A 45 5.08 27.00 -98.40
N THR A 46 5.43 27.91 -97.55
CA THR A 46 6.67 27.88 -96.72
C THR A 46 6.68 26.62 -95.92
N PRO A 47 7.78 25.84 -95.82
CA PRO A 47 7.85 24.67 -94.94
C PRO A 47 7.61 25.08 -93.55
N ALA A 48 6.67 24.42 -92.83
CA ALA A 48 6.42 24.63 -91.39
C ALA A 48 7.72 24.36 -90.63
N VAL A 49 8.21 25.38 -89.94
CA VAL A 49 9.37 25.24 -89.08
C VAL A 49 8.95 24.24 -87.95
N LYS A 50 9.57 23.08 -87.92
CA LYS A 50 9.39 22.12 -86.82
C LYS A 50 9.87 22.79 -85.58
N LYS A 51 9.05 22.73 -84.54
CA LYS A 51 9.35 23.21 -83.16
C LYS A 51 9.57 22.05 -82.24
N ALA A 52 10.30 22.28 -81.11
CA ALA A 52 10.40 21.33 -80.02
C ALA A 52 8.99 20.94 -79.50
N SER A 53 8.81 19.69 -79.12
CA SER A 53 7.49 19.19 -78.68
C SER A 53 7.57 18.30 -77.44
N VAL A 54 6.46 18.23 -76.72
CA VAL A 54 6.24 17.32 -75.56
C VAL A 54 5.00 16.51 -75.88
N ALA A 55 5.13 15.19 -75.96
CA ALA A 55 4.00 14.26 -76.07
C ALA A 55 3.70 13.63 -74.70
N VAL A 56 2.49 13.84 -74.17
CA VAL A 56 2.07 13.34 -72.89
C VAL A 56 1.13 12.14 -73.05
N THR A 57 1.43 11.07 -72.37
CA THR A 57 0.62 9.85 -72.31
C THR A 57 0.40 9.41 -70.91
N LEU A 58 -0.83 9.04 -70.56
CA LEU A 58 -1.15 8.42 -69.33
C LEU A 58 -1.30 6.90 -69.48
N VAL A 59 -0.59 6.12 -68.69
CA VAL A 59 -0.72 4.66 -68.64
C VAL A 59 -1.11 4.19 -67.22
N ASP A 60 -1.78 3.08 -67.19
CA ASP A 60 -2.01 2.40 -65.89
C ASP A 60 -0.65 1.99 -65.32
N SER A 61 -0.41 2.32 -64.03
CA SER A 61 0.89 2.14 -63.38
C SER A 61 1.26 0.67 -63.17
N GLN A 62 0.30 -0.25 -63.18
CA GLN A 62 0.51 -1.67 -62.93
C GLN A 62 0.64 -2.47 -64.25
N THR A 63 -0.21 -2.15 -65.23
CA THR A 63 -0.27 -2.90 -66.46
C THR A 63 0.54 -2.24 -67.58
N GLY A 64 0.88 -0.97 -67.47
CA GLY A 64 1.57 -0.19 -68.49
C GLY A 64 0.73 0.14 -69.72
N VAL A 65 -0.55 -0.21 -69.76
CA VAL A 65 -1.49 0.03 -70.83
C VAL A 65 -1.95 1.49 -70.81
N VAL A 66 -2.05 2.10 -71.99
CA VAL A 66 -2.55 3.48 -72.18
C VAL A 66 -3.98 3.54 -71.64
N THR A 67 -4.21 4.51 -70.78
CA THR A 67 -5.52 4.75 -70.13
C THR A 67 -5.88 6.23 -70.16
N SER A 68 -7.15 6.53 -70.13
CA SER A 68 -7.68 7.89 -69.95
C SER A 68 -8.40 8.03 -68.62
N ALA A 69 -8.25 7.05 -67.70
CA ALA A 69 -8.89 7.09 -66.42
C ALA A 69 -7.97 6.58 -65.31
N ILE A 70 -8.06 7.17 -64.13
CA ILE A 70 -7.42 6.71 -62.95
C ILE A 70 -8.49 6.51 -61.81
N SER A 71 -8.13 5.70 -60.84
CA SER A 71 -8.97 5.50 -59.65
C SER A 71 -8.11 5.35 -58.40
N SER A 72 -8.72 5.33 -57.21
CA SER A 72 -8.00 5.11 -55.93
C SER A 72 -7.33 3.73 -55.84
N GLY A 73 -7.80 2.75 -56.62
CA GLY A 73 -7.19 1.40 -56.72
C GLY A 73 -6.28 1.22 -57.93
N SER A 74 -6.28 2.13 -58.88
CA SER A 74 -5.47 2.08 -60.12
C SER A 74 -4.83 3.44 -60.40
N PRO A 75 -3.68 3.74 -59.76
CA PRO A 75 -2.91 4.95 -60.05
C PRO A 75 -2.34 4.93 -61.47
N GLY A 76 -2.13 6.12 -62.04
CA GLY A 76 -1.56 6.27 -63.31
C GLY A 76 -0.06 6.56 -63.30
N LEU A 77 0.64 6.24 -64.40
CA LEU A 77 1.99 6.71 -64.65
C LEU A 77 1.91 7.67 -65.88
N VAL A 78 2.21 8.94 -65.65
CA VAL A 78 2.26 9.98 -66.72
C VAL A 78 3.63 9.96 -67.26
N LYS A 79 3.69 9.78 -68.61
CA LYS A 79 4.91 9.76 -69.45
C LYS A 79 4.93 10.97 -70.37
N ALA A 80 5.99 11.74 -70.36
CA ALA A 80 6.23 12.85 -71.30
C ALA A 80 7.47 12.56 -72.10
N VAL A 81 7.34 12.53 -73.47
CA VAL A 81 8.45 12.37 -74.34
C VAL A 81 8.77 13.74 -74.93
N VAL A 82 10.00 14.21 -74.77
CA VAL A 82 10.49 15.52 -75.21
C VAL A 82 11.38 15.34 -76.38
N THR A 83 11.05 16.07 -77.48
CA THR A 83 11.88 16.10 -78.71
C THR A 83 12.22 17.54 -79.10
N ASP A 84 13.39 17.75 -79.69
CA ASP A 84 13.81 19.05 -80.19
C ASP A 84 13.19 19.36 -81.59
N ALA A 85 13.49 20.52 -82.13
CA ALA A 85 13.00 20.95 -83.42
C ALA A 85 13.45 20.05 -84.61
N THR A 86 14.42 19.18 -84.42
CA THR A 86 14.84 18.18 -85.36
C THR A 86 14.09 16.85 -85.24
N GLY A 87 13.36 16.66 -84.13
CA GLY A 87 12.68 15.42 -83.78
C GLY A 87 13.56 14.46 -82.98
N SER A 88 14.75 14.90 -82.51
CA SER A 88 15.64 14.11 -81.68
C SER A 88 15.23 14.17 -80.22
N ALA A 89 15.43 13.06 -79.50
CA ALA A 89 15.12 12.99 -78.03
C ALA A 89 16.01 13.96 -77.26
N VAL A 90 15.43 14.68 -76.30
CA VAL A 90 16.13 15.62 -75.45
C VAL A 90 16.33 14.95 -74.05
N SER A 91 17.59 14.62 -73.75
CA SER A 91 17.96 14.02 -72.44
C SER A 91 18.31 15.08 -71.39
N GLY A 92 18.01 14.83 -70.13
CA GLY A 92 18.35 15.70 -68.96
C GLY A 92 17.51 16.97 -68.84
N ALA A 93 16.43 17.11 -69.64
CA ALA A 93 15.48 18.21 -69.49
C ALA A 93 14.59 18.01 -68.28
N VAL A 94 14.37 19.07 -67.47
CA VAL A 94 13.41 19.06 -66.39
C VAL A 94 12.01 19.25 -66.92
N VAL A 95 11.16 18.25 -66.79
CA VAL A 95 9.73 18.33 -67.14
C VAL A 95 8.92 18.59 -65.88
N THR A 96 8.08 19.63 -65.91
CA THR A 96 7.13 19.95 -64.87
C THR A 96 5.75 19.53 -65.31
N PHE A 97 5.15 18.63 -64.54
CA PHE A 97 3.78 18.14 -64.68
C PHE A 97 2.84 18.93 -63.78
N THR A 98 1.70 19.35 -64.30
CA THR A 98 0.65 20.05 -63.56
C THR A 98 -0.71 19.43 -63.89
N THR A 99 -1.61 19.44 -62.93
CA THR A 99 -3.01 19.01 -63.06
C THR A 99 -3.86 19.75 -62.03
N ASP A 100 -5.17 19.53 -61.99
CA ASP A 100 -6.06 19.99 -60.96
C ASP A 100 -5.77 19.22 -59.64
N GLY A 101 -5.13 19.89 -58.70
CA GLY A 101 -4.75 19.32 -57.37
C GLY A 101 -5.92 18.93 -56.49
N THR A 102 -7.16 19.35 -56.81
CA THR A 102 -8.38 18.92 -56.10
C THR A 102 -8.83 17.54 -56.57
N LEU A 103 -8.45 17.14 -57.76
CA LEU A 103 -8.81 15.85 -58.36
C LEU A 103 -7.69 14.82 -58.27
N ALA A 104 -6.43 15.23 -58.52
CA ALA A 104 -5.28 14.31 -58.52
C ALA A 104 -3.99 14.98 -58.04
N THR A 105 -3.06 14.19 -57.56
CA THR A 105 -1.75 14.61 -57.06
C THR A 105 -0.64 13.77 -57.70
N PHE A 106 0.57 14.35 -57.82
CA PHE A 106 1.75 13.64 -58.31
C PHE A 106 2.64 13.10 -57.21
N SER A 107 3.38 12.02 -57.56
CA SER A 107 4.52 11.53 -56.78
C SER A 107 5.75 11.47 -57.72
N PRO A 108 6.82 12.25 -57.44
CA PRO A 108 7.00 13.17 -56.30
C PRO A 108 6.03 14.36 -56.35
N SER A 109 5.73 14.95 -55.18
CA SER A 109 4.77 16.04 -55.00
C SER A 109 5.17 17.34 -55.71
N SER A 110 6.45 17.48 -56.11
CA SER A 110 6.93 18.56 -56.95
C SER A 110 6.38 18.49 -58.38
N GLY A 111 5.86 17.33 -58.80
CA GLY A 111 5.44 17.09 -60.19
C GLY A 111 6.57 17.22 -61.23
N THR A 112 7.82 17.04 -60.79
CA THR A 112 8.98 17.23 -61.75
C THR A 112 9.73 15.92 -61.96
N ALA A 113 10.20 15.68 -63.16
CA ALA A 113 11.09 14.57 -63.51
C ALA A 113 12.08 14.98 -64.62
N LEU A 114 13.26 14.35 -64.62
CA LEU A 114 14.26 14.52 -65.68
C LEU A 114 13.99 13.54 -66.84
N THR A 115 14.22 13.97 -68.10
CA THR A 115 14.16 13.08 -69.20
C THR A 115 15.39 12.17 -69.28
N ASP A 116 15.17 10.90 -69.62
CA ASP A 116 16.21 9.90 -69.86
C ASP A 116 16.88 10.09 -71.32
N SER A 117 17.75 9.16 -71.72
CA SER A 117 18.39 9.14 -72.99
C SER A 117 17.41 9.05 -74.17
N ASN A 118 16.18 8.61 -73.94
CA ASN A 118 15.10 8.53 -74.94
C ASN A 118 14.18 9.76 -74.90
N GLY A 119 14.52 10.79 -74.11
CA GLY A 119 13.71 11.97 -73.93
C GLY A 119 12.47 11.73 -73.05
N LEU A 120 12.41 10.63 -72.32
CA LEU A 120 11.25 10.24 -71.50
C LEU A 120 11.40 10.72 -70.02
N ALA A 121 10.44 11.51 -69.52
CA ALA A 121 10.22 11.81 -68.13
C ALA A 121 8.91 11.17 -67.68
N ALA A 122 8.88 10.66 -66.39
CA ALA A 122 7.69 10.03 -65.85
C ALA A 122 7.44 10.40 -64.40
N VAL A 123 6.19 10.59 -64.07
CA VAL A 123 5.70 10.78 -62.68
C VAL A 123 4.46 9.95 -62.43
N THR A 124 4.26 9.47 -61.16
CA THR A 124 3.03 8.78 -60.82
C THR A 124 1.94 9.80 -60.46
N ILE A 125 0.71 9.56 -60.99
CA ILE A 125 -0.48 10.34 -60.63
C ILE A 125 -1.47 9.48 -59.84
N THR A 126 -1.98 10.02 -58.75
CA THR A 126 -2.96 9.37 -57.86
C THR A 126 -4.15 10.30 -57.64
N VAL A 127 -5.31 9.76 -57.32
CA VAL A 127 -6.47 10.58 -56.98
C VAL A 127 -6.20 11.37 -55.67
N ALA A 128 -6.63 12.62 -55.60
CA ALA A 128 -6.42 13.48 -54.44
C ALA A 128 -7.24 13.03 -53.23
N SER A 129 -8.40 12.43 -53.45
CA SER A 129 -9.25 11.81 -52.40
C SER A 129 -10.08 10.68 -53.00
N VAL A 130 -10.59 9.78 -52.16
CA VAL A 130 -11.47 8.68 -52.62
C VAL A 130 -12.82 9.17 -53.11
N SER A 131 -13.23 10.39 -52.78
CA SER A 131 -14.43 11.05 -53.27
C SER A 131 -14.18 11.89 -54.49
N ALA A 132 -12.95 12.03 -54.96
CA ALA A 132 -12.62 12.76 -56.19
C ALA A 132 -13.27 12.09 -57.40
N ALA A 133 -14.06 12.80 -58.14
CA ALA A 133 -14.68 12.37 -59.39
C ALA A 133 -14.74 13.55 -60.33
N GLY A 134 -14.46 13.33 -61.60
CA GLY A 134 -14.45 14.39 -62.58
C GLY A 134 -13.49 14.12 -63.68
N ALA A 135 -13.31 15.11 -64.58
CA ALA A 135 -12.34 15.08 -65.68
C ALA A 135 -11.40 16.28 -65.58
N ALA A 136 -10.13 16.06 -65.84
CA ALA A 136 -9.11 17.09 -65.81
C ALA A 136 -8.08 16.81 -66.90
N SER A 137 -7.14 17.73 -67.08
CA SER A 137 -5.99 17.55 -68.00
C SER A 137 -4.70 17.54 -67.23
N ILE A 138 -3.74 16.77 -67.68
CA ILE A 138 -2.35 16.81 -67.25
C ILE A 138 -1.59 17.64 -68.31
N SER A 139 -0.90 18.68 -67.89
CA SER A 139 0.05 19.41 -68.66
C SER A 139 1.47 19.05 -68.28
N ALA A 140 2.34 18.85 -69.26
CA ALA A 140 3.77 18.65 -69.05
C ALA A 140 4.55 19.71 -69.89
N LYS A 141 5.34 20.52 -69.16
CA LYS A 141 6.09 21.65 -69.74
C LYS A 141 7.57 21.51 -69.45
N THR A 142 8.39 21.89 -70.41
CA THR A 142 9.84 21.87 -70.23
C THR A 142 10.47 23.01 -71.04
N GLN A 143 11.78 23.24 -70.88
CA GLN A 143 12.57 24.20 -71.61
C GLN A 143 13.53 23.42 -72.49
N VAL A 144 13.49 23.68 -73.82
CA VAL A 144 14.39 23.10 -74.83
C VAL A 144 15.04 24.24 -75.63
N GLY A 145 16.27 24.59 -75.29
CA GLY A 145 16.91 25.79 -75.77
C GLY A 145 16.13 27.06 -75.38
N THR A 146 15.67 27.83 -76.37
CA THR A 146 14.84 29.03 -76.20
C THR A 146 13.33 28.76 -76.27
N GLU A 147 12.93 27.53 -76.57
CA GLU A 147 11.54 27.12 -76.71
C GLU A 147 11.02 26.52 -75.39
N SER A 148 9.74 26.73 -75.12
CA SER A 148 9.04 26.17 -73.96
C SER A 148 7.89 25.28 -74.46
N PRO A 149 8.18 24.07 -74.95
CA PRO A 149 7.13 23.19 -75.43
C PRO A 149 6.30 22.65 -74.29
N GLU A 150 4.99 22.51 -74.57
CA GLU A 150 4.00 21.99 -73.61
C GLU A 150 3.15 20.94 -74.32
N GLY A 151 2.87 19.84 -73.62
CA GLY A 151 1.97 18.80 -74.08
C GLY A 151 0.89 18.55 -73.04
N THR A 152 -0.28 18.14 -73.51
CA THR A 152 -1.40 17.87 -72.61
C THR A 152 -2.07 16.54 -72.91
N THR A 153 -2.64 15.90 -71.87
CA THR A 153 -3.53 14.74 -72.01
C THR A 153 -4.68 14.86 -71.02
N ALA A 154 -5.87 14.46 -71.43
CA ALA A 154 -7.03 14.46 -70.58
C ALA A 154 -7.16 13.13 -69.88
N PHE A 155 -7.70 13.17 -68.64
CA PHE A 155 -8.06 12.00 -67.92
C PHE A 155 -9.34 12.20 -67.14
N ALA A 156 -9.97 11.09 -66.77
CA ALA A 156 -11.15 11.09 -65.87
C ALA A 156 -10.91 10.31 -64.60
N ILE A 157 -11.55 10.73 -63.54
CA ILE A 157 -11.67 9.99 -62.28
C ILE A 157 -13.12 9.54 -62.18
N GLY A 158 -13.35 8.25 -62.23
CA GLY A 158 -14.68 7.69 -62.03
C GLY A 158 -15.12 7.74 -60.58
N ALA A 159 -16.42 7.92 -60.32
CA ALA A 159 -16.97 7.78 -58.97
C ALA A 159 -16.63 6.39 -58.44
N THR A 160 -15.97 6.35 -57.28
CA THR A 160 -15.44 5.12 -56.70
C THR A 160 -16.42 4.59 -55.66
N SER A 161 -16.89 3.33 -55.82
CA SER A 161 -17.58 2.62 -54.74
C SER A 161 -16.56 2.08 -53.75
N VAL A 162 -16.46 2.73 -52.58
CA VAL A 162 -15.58 2.28 -51.51
C VAL A 162 -16.37 1.39 -50.55
N THR A 163 -15.83 0.20 -50.25
CA THR A 163 -16.40 -0.77 -49.36
C THR A 163 -15.39 -1.23 -48.32
N LEU A 164 -15.85 -1.81 -47.21
CA LEU A 164 -15.01 -2.51 -46.23
C LEU A 164 -15.08 -4.03 -46.49
N SER A 165 -13.96 -4.72 -46.38
CA SER A 165 -13.96 -6.19 -46.30
C SER A 165 -14.69 -6.66 -45.04
N SER A 166 -14.98 -7.96 -44.92
CA SER A 166 -15.33 -8.54 -43.63
C SER A 166 -14.20 -8.30 -42.65
N ILE A 167 -14.57 -8.07 -41.36
CA ILE A 167 -13.59 -7.97 -40.28
C ILE A 167 -13.03 -9.37 -40.02
N THR A 168 -11.71 -9.44 -39.89
CA THR A 168 -10.99 -10.63 -39.45
C THR A 168 -10.47 -10.41 -38.04
N LEU A 169 -10.78 -11.34 -37.15
CA LEU A 169 -10.32 -11.32 -35.74
C LEU A 169 -9.11 -12.26 -35.60
N GLY A 170 -8.04 -11.79 -34.99
CA GLY A 170 -6.82 -12.56 -34.77
C GLY A 170 -7.05 -13.80 -33.93
N GLN A 171 -7.88 -13.63 -32.86
CA GLN A 171 -8.32 -14.73 -31.99
C GLN A 171 -9.81 -14.59 -31.68
N ASN A 172 -10.59 -15.65 -31.96
CA ASN A 172 -12.00 -15.76 -31.61
C ASN A 172 -12.37 -17.25 -31.46
N PRO A 173 -12.80 -17.74 -30.28
CA PRO A 173 -13.07 -16.98 -29.07
C PRO A 173 -11.81 -16.46 -28.36
N LEU A 174 -11.90 -15.24 -27.82
CA LEU A 174 -10.88 -14.60 -27.01
C LEU A 174 -10.94 -15.10 -25.58
N SER A 175 -9.79 -15.36 -24.95
CA SER A 175 -9.73 -15.62 -23.52
C SER A 175 -10.11 -14.36 -22.71
N ALA A 176 -10.69 -14.52 -21.51
CA ALA A 176 -10.93 -13.42 -20.61
C ALA A 176 -9.64 -12.61 -20.41
N PHE A 177 -9.76 -11.28 -20.40
CA PHE A 177 -8.66 -10.31 -20.28
C PHE A 177 -7.58 -10.44 -21.38
N GLY A 178 -7.85 -11.19 -22.46
CA GLY A 178 -6.93 -11.35 -23.58
C GLY A 178 -6.96 -10.16 -24.53
N THR A 179 -6.00 -10.17 -25.47
CA THR A 179 -5.91 -9.19 -26.56
C THR A 179 -6.00 -9.89 -27.91
N THR A 180 -6.74 -9.27 -28.85
CA THR A 180 -6.81 -9.76 -30.23
C THR A 180 -6.73 -8.60 -31.21
N SER A 181 -6.28 -8.88 -32.45
CA SER A 181 -6.35 -7.90 -33.54
C SER A 181 -7.73 -7.90 -34.18
N VAL A 182 -8.10 -6.72 -34.70
CA VAL A 182 -9.29 -6.48 -35.51
C VAL A 182 -8.84 -5.90 -36.81
N ASP A 183 -8.87 -6.72 -37.84
CA ASP A 183 -8.35 -6.38 -39.14
C ASP A 183 -9.48 -6.13 -40.16
N VAL A 184 -9.41 -5.05 -40.92
CA VAL A 184 -10.32 -4.74 -42.02
C VAL A 184 -9.55 -4.11 -43.15
N THR A 185 -9.98 -4.37 -44.41
CA THR A 185 -9.36 -3.76 -45.61
C THR A 185 -10.39 -2.87 -46.30
N VAL A 186 -9.96 -1.68 -46.66
CA VAL A 186 -10.74 -0.75 -47.48
C VAL A 186 -10.52 -1.10 -48.94
N LEU A 187 -11.61 -1.35 -49.66
CA LEU A 187 -11.62 -1.79 -51.04
C LEU A 187 -12.31 -0.75 -51.93
N SER A 188 -11.79 -0.53 -53.12
CA SER A 188 -12.42 0.21 -54.22
C SER A 188 -12.66 -0.76 -55.33
N ASN A 189 -13.90 -1.03 -55.67
CA ASN A 189 -14.26 -2.02 -56.69
C ASN A 189 -13.55 -3.39 -56.52
N GLY A 190 -13.39 -3.80 -55.21
CA GLY A 190 -12.75 -5.06 -54.86
C GLY A 190 -11.22 -5.03 -54.77
N VAL A 191 -10.57 -3.91 -55.06
CA VAL A 191 -9.11 -3.73 -55.00
C VAL A 191 -8.76 -2.88 -53.77
N PRO A 192 -7.71 -3.23 -52.97
CA PRO A 192 -7.27 -2.43 -51.83
C PRO A 192 -6.94 -1.00 -52.19
N VAL A 193 -7.42 -0.04 -51.38
CA VAL A 193 -7.22 1.39 -51.58
C VAL A 193 -5.84 1.80 -51.08
N ALA A 194 -4.97 2.31 -51.94
CA ALA A 194 -3.62 2.74 -51.57
C ALA A 194 -3.58 4.11 -50.87
N THR A 195 -4.60 4.95 -51.09
CA THR A 195 -4.73 6.25 -50.40
C THR A 195 -5.07 6.05 -48.95
N PRO A 196 -4.34 6.69 -47.98
CA PRO A 196 -4.63 6.57 -46.57
C PRO A 196 -6.05 7.04 -46.19
N LEU A 197 -6.82 6.17 -45.56
CA LEU A 197 -8.19 6.44 -45.08
C LEU A 197 -8.32 6.11 -43.60
N THR A 198 -9.12 6.90 -42.86
CA THR A 198 -9.36 6.65 -41.47
C THR A 198 -10.55 5.70 -41.28
N VAL A 199 -10.30 4.57 -40.64
CA VAL A 199 -11.28 3.60 -40.21
C VAL A 199 -11.54 3.78 -38.71
N ASN A 200 -12.79 3.94 -38.32
CA ASN A 200 -13.21 4.02 -36.93
C ASN A 200 -13.76 2.68 -36.51
N PHE A 201 -13.39 2.27 -35.28
CA PHE A 201 -13.81 1.02 -34.67
C PHE A 201 -14.64 1.30 -33.37
N THR A 202 -15.71 0.56 -33.24
CA THR A 202 -16.57 0.62 -32.03
C THR A 202 -17.01 -0.77 -31.63
N SER A 203 -17.30 -0.97 -30.32
CA SER A 203 -17.96 -2.18 -29.83
C SER A 203 -18.83 -1.88 -28.63
N GLY A 204 -19.78 -2.77 -28.32
CA GLY A 204 -20.65 -2.64 -27.16
C GLY A 204 -19.88 -2.67 -25.83
N CYS A 205 -18.92 -3.59 -25.71
CA CYS A 205 -18.09 -3.70 -24.51
C CYS A 205 -17.12 -2.53 -24.34
N ALA A 206 -16.57 -1.98 -25.43
CA ALA A 206 -15.74 -0.79 -25.34
C ALA A 206 -16.55 0.43 -24.90
N ALA A 207 -17.75 0.61 -25.44
CA ALA A 207 -18.66 1.67 -25.02
C ALA A 207 -19.10 1.57 -23.55
N ALA A 208 -19.17 0.34 -23.00
CA ALA A 208 -19.49 0.06 -21.60
C ALA A 208 -18.24 0.10 -20.69
N GLY A 209 -17.04 0.43 -21.18
CA GLY A 209 -15.79 0.42 -20.40
C GLY A 209 -15.26 -0.97 -20.05
N LYS A 210 -15.81 -2.04 -20.66
CA LYS A 210 -15.45 -3.44 -20.46
C LYS A 210 -14.47 -3.99 -21.48
N ALA A 211 -13.97 -3.16 -22.37
CA ALA A 211 -12.90 -3.46 -23.29
C ALA A 211 -12.19 -2.17 -23.70
N ASP A 212 -10.89 -2.27 -24.02
CA ASP A 212 -10.15 -1.22 -24.70
C ASP A 212 -10.08 -1.58 -26.17
N LEU A 213 -10.64 -0.74 -27.03
CA LEU A 213 -10.60 -0.89 -28.47
C LEU A 213 -9.96 0.34 -29.09
N THR A 214 -8.97 0.16 -29.99
CA THR A 214 -8.39 1.28 -30.74
C THR A 214 -9.48 1.95 -31.55
N ALA A 215 -9.82 3.20 -31.20
CA ALA A 215 -10.99 3.89 -31.75
C ALA A 215 -10.86 4.26 -33.23
N SER A 216 -9.66 4.54 -33.73
CA SER A 216 -9.40 4.88 -35.15
C SER A 216 -8.02 4.46 -35.60
N VAL A 217 -7.93 4.04 -36.86
CA VAL A 217 -6.70 3.63 -37.47
C VAL A 217 -6.68 4.16 -38.93
N THR A 218 -5.55 4.71 -39.36
CA THR A 218 -5.34 5.09 -40.76
C THR A 218 -4.79 3.89 -41.54
N THR A 219 -5.38 3.60 -42.71
CA THR A 219 -4.96 2.48 -43.57
C THR A 219 -3.56 2.68 -44.10
N GLY A 220 -2.81 1.58 -44.25
CA GLY A 220 -1.56 1.56 -44.99
C GLY A 220 -1.78 1.57 -46.54
N SER A 221 -0.69 1.57 -47.31
CA SER A 221 -0.71 1.52 -48.79
C SER A 221 -1.38 0.25 -49.35
N ASN A 222 -1.56 -0.78 -48.53
CA ASN A 222 -2.31 -2.01 -48.86
C ASN A 222 -3.80 -1.94 -48.48
N GLY A 223 -4.30 -0.77 -48.10
CA GLY A 223 -5.68 -0.54 -47.71
C GLY A 223 -6.08 -1.16 -46.36
N LYS A 224 -5.13 -1.78 -45.61
CA LYS A 224 -5.43 -2.48 -44.34
C LYS A 224 -5.40 -1.53 -43.15
N ALA A 225 -6.39 -1.65 -42.28
CA ALA A 225 -6.44 -1.08 -40.93
C ALA A 225 -6.48 -2.20 -39.90
N THR A 226 -5.60 -2.15 -38.89
CA THR A 226 -5.52 -3.11 -37.79
C THR A 226 -5.71 -2.39 -36.46
N ALA A 227 -6.80 -2.65 -35.75
CA ALA A 227 -7.07 -2.19 -34.42
C ALA A 227 -6.73 -3.28 -33.38
N SER A 228 -6.43 -2.88 -32.17
CA SER A 228 -6.25 -3.78 -31.02
C SER A 228 -7.52 -3.76 -30.16
N TYR A 229 -8.02 -4.94 -29.81
CA TYR A 229 -9.07 -5.14 -28.85
C TYR A 229 -8.49 -5.85 -27.63
N HIS A 230 -8.60 -5.24 -26.44
CA HIS A 230 -8.21 -5.84 -25.15
C HIS A 230 -9.42 -5.95 -24.24
N ASP A 231 -9.76 -7.16 -23.78
CA ASP A 231 -10.87 -7.41 -22.88
C ASP A 231 -10.57 -6.90 -21.47
N LYS A 232 -11.58 -6.30 -20.82
CA LYS A 232 -11.55 -5.84 -19.43
C LYS A 232 -12.73 -6.39 -18.61
N GLY A 233 -13.24 -7.55 -19.01
CA GLY A 233 -14.37 -8.21 -18.36
C GLY A 233 -15.70 -8.10 -19.13
N CYS A 234 -15.66 -8.12 -20.44
CA CYS A 234 -16.84 -8.19 -21.33
C CYS A 234 -17.63 -9.48 -21.08
N GLY A 235 -16.93 -10.63 -21.03
CA GLY A 235 -17.48 -11.93 -20.62
C GLY A 235 -18.71 -12.35 -21.40
N GLY A 236 -18.63 -12.42 -22.75
CA GLY A 236 -19.73 -12.80 -23.60
C GLY A 236 -19.52 -12.46 -25.06
N LEU A 237 -20.62 -12.29 -25.79
CA LEU A 237 -20.62 -11.90 -27.19
C LEU A 237 -20.53 -10.38 -27.30
N ASP A 238 -19.52 -9.88 -28.00
CA ASP A 238 -19.39 -8.46 -28.38
C ASP A 238 -19.42 -8.30 -29.90
N THR A 239 -20.07 -7.25 -30.38
CA THR A 239 -20.11 -6.94 -31.81
C THR A 239 -19.15 -5.79 -32.07
N VAL A 240 -18.09 -6.08 -32.79
CA VAL A 240 -17.13 -5.07 -33.27
C VAL A 240 -17.60 -4.52 -34.60
N THR A 241 -17.67 -3.20 -34.74
CA THR A 241 -18.08 -2.49 -35.94
C THR A 241 -16.94 -1.62 -36.41
N ALA A 242 -16.59 -1.74 -37.73
CA ALA A 242 -15.69 -0.84 -38.43
C ALA A 242 -16.49 0.06 -39.36
N SER A 243 -16.14 1.34 -39.41
CA SER A 243 -16.79 2.35 -40.29
C SER A 243 -15.74 3.27 -40.90
N LEU A 244 -15.96 3.76 -42.12
CA LEU A 244 -15.12 4.74 -42.77
C LEU A 244 -15.56 6.17 -42.39
N SER A 245 -14.57 7.00 -42.09
CA SER A 245 -14.82 8.41 -41.81
C SER A 245 -15.34 9.11 -43.08
N GLY A 246 -16.52 9.75 -43.02
CA GLY A 246 -17.13 10.51 -44.11
C GLY A 246 -17.80 9.68 -45.21
N ILE A 247 -17.85 8.35 -45.10
CA ILE A 247 -18.49 7.45 -46.07
C ILE A 247 -19.43 6.48 -45.32
N ALA A 248 -20.66 6.36 -45.76
CA ALA A 248 -21.66 5.49 -45.15
C ALA A 248 -21.44 4.01 -45.47
N THR A 249 -20.33 3.45 -45.00
CA THR A 249 -20.03 2.01 -45.15
C THR A 249 -19.57 1.46 -43.82
N THR A 250 -20.07 0.27 -43.47
CA THR A 250 -19.73 -0.41 -42.20
C THR A 250 -19.49 -1.90 -42.46
N ALA A 251 -18.66 -2.49 -41.60
CA ALA A 251 -18.46 -3.93 -41.48
C ALA A 251 -18.60 -4.33 -40.01
N THR A 252 -19.11 -5.51 -39.72
CA THR A 252 -19.28 -6.01 -38.39
C THR A 252 -18.70 -7.42 -38.22
N ALA A 253 -18.22 -7.73 -37.03
CA ALA A 253 -17.85 -9.08 -36.61
C ALA A 253 -18.26 -9.36 -35.18
N SER A 254 -18.63 -10.61 -34.90
CA SER A 254 -18.94 -11.07 -33.57
C SER A 254 -17.70 -11.67 -32.91
N LEU A 255 -17.27 -11.08 -31.80
CA LEU A 255 -16.19 -11.54 -30.94
C LEU A 255 -16.78 -12.23 -29.71
N THR A 256 -16.48 -13.49 -29.50
CA THR A 256 -16.85 -14.22 -28.28
C THR A 256 -15.72 -14.11 -27.27
N VAL A 257 -15.96 -13.45 -26.13
CA VAL A 257 -15.01 -13.38 -25.01
C VAL A 257 -15.43 -14.45 -23.99
N LYS A 258 -14.51 -15.35 -23.64
CA LYS A 258 -14.77 -16.39 -22.64
C LYS A 258 -15.00 -15.76 -21.28
N ALA A 259 -15.91 -16.31 -20.48
CA ALA A 259 -16.05 -15.93 -19.10
C ALA A 259 -14.78 -16.28 -18.30
N PRO A 260 -14.36 -15.43 -17.33
CA PRO A 260 -13.17 -15.71 -16.54
C PRO A 260 -13.38 -16.98 -15.70
N ASN A 261 -12.35 -17.84 -15.68
CA ASN A 261 -12.32 -19.01 -14.81
C ASN A 261 -11.86 -18.55 -13.42
N THR A 262 -12.65 -18.82 -12.37
CA THR A 262 -12.26 -18.51 -11.01
C THR A 262 -11.01 -19.31 -10.63
N GLY A 263 -9.90 -18.62 -10.36
CA GLY A 263 -8.63 -19.22 -9.99
C GLY A 263 -8.38 -19.21 -8.48
N SER A 264 -8.86 -18.16 -7.77
CA SER A 264 -8.66 -18.04 -6.33
C SER A 264 -9.73 -17.19 -5.66
N ILE A 265 -9.87 -17.37 -4.35
CA ILE A 265 -10.54 -16.44 -3.46
C ILE A 265 -9.56 -16.00 -2.38
N GLN A 266 -9.48 -14.73 -2.08
CA GLN A 266 -8.52 -14.15 -1.15
C GLN A 266 -9.23 -13.34 -0.07
N PHE A 267 -8.72 -13.38 1.15
CA PHE A 267 -9.12 -12.45 2.20
C PHE A 267 -8.62 -11.05 1.86
N LYS A 268 -9.46 -10.05 2.04
CA LYS A 268 -9.12 -8.64 1.79
C LYS A 268 -8.99 -7.85 3.09
N SER A 269 -10.00 -7.87 3.93
CA SER A 269 -10.02 -7.11 5.18
C SER A 269 -11.13 -7.57 6.12
N ALA A 270 -10.92 -7.30 7.41
CA ALA A 270 -11.95 -7.32 8.43
C ALA A 270 -11.94 -5.96 9.15
N ASN A 271 -13.09 -5.35 9.33
CA ASN A 271 -13.17 -4.03 9.96
C ASN A 271 -14.44 -3.89 10.81
N PRO A 272 -14.29 -3.67 12.13
CA PRO A 272 -13.07 -3.74 12.90
C PRO A 272 -12.58 -5.19 13.11
N THR A 273 -11.29 -5.37 13.46
CA THR A 273 -10.71 -6.70 13.78
C THR A 273 -11.04 -7.16 15.20
N GLN A 274 -11.47 -6.21 16.07
CA GLN A 274 -11.95 -6.47 17.42
C GLN A 274 -13.40 -6.00 17.52
N ILE A 275 -14.27 -6.85 18.04
CA ILE A 275 -15.67 -6.56 18.31
C ILE A 275 -16.00 -6.87 19.77
N THR A 276 -16.97 -6.11 20.32
CA THR A 276 -17.36 -6.31 21.72
C THR A 276 -18.30 -7.51 21.87
N LEU A 277 -18.31 -8.07 23.09
CA LEU A 277 -19.31 -9.07 23.48
C LEU A 277 -20.72 -8.49 23.36
N LYS A 278 -21.64 -9.32 22.90
CA LYS A 278 -23.04 -8.96 22.70
C LYS A 278 -23.67 -8.47 24.00
N GLY A 279 -24.27 -7.28 23.97
CA GLY A 279 -25.01 -6.69 25.09
C GLY A 279 -24.14 -6.05 26.17
N THR A 280 -22.83 -5.98 26.02
CA THR A 280 -21.94 -5.36 27.04
C THR A 280 -21.82 -3.84 26.87
N GLY A 281 -22.33 -3.26 25.77
CA GLY A 281 -22.29 -1.82 25.51
C GLY A 281 -20.90 -1.28 25.13
N GLY A 282 -19.95 -2.16 25.01
CA GLY A 282 -18.56 -2.06 24.56
C GLY A 282 -17.88 -0.70 24.60
N ALA A 283 -16.76 -0.56 25.21
CA ALA A 283 -15.94 0.65 25.34
C ALA A 283 -15.55 1.28 23.96
N GLY A 284 -16.55 1.69 23.18
CA GLY A 284 -16.38 2.22 21.84
C GLY A 284 -16.21 1.15 20.74
N LEU A 285 -16.27 -0.13 21.06
CA LEU A 285 -16.29 -1.22 20.08
C LEU A 285 -17.70 -1.50 19.57
N GLN A 286 -17.77 -1.96 18.32
CA GLN A 286 -19.02 -2.43 17.70
C GLN A 286 -19.23 -3.92 17.99
N GLU A 287 -20.48 -4.37 18.00
CA GLU A 287 -20.82 -5.81 18.09
C GLU A 287 -20.72 -6.54 16.76
N THR A 288 -20.36 -5.85 15.69
CA THR A 288 -20.28 -6.41 14.32
C THR A 288 -19.00 -6.03 13.62
N SER A 289 -18.49 -6.95 12.79
CA SER A 289 -17.35 -6.73 11.91
C SER A 289 -17.68 -7.09 10.48
N GLU A 290 -17.41 -6.21 9.53
CA GLU A 290 -17.50 -6.53 8.11
C GLU A 290 -16.24 -7.25 7.64
N VAL A 291 -16.42 -8.44 7.07
CA VAL A 291 -15.33 -9.26 6.54
C VAL A 291 -15.47 -9.31 5.01
N ARG A 292 -14.42 -8.88 4.31
CA ARG A 292 -14.37 -8.78 2.85
C ARG A 292 -13.40 -9.78 2.25
N PHE A 293 -13.82 -10.37 1.15
CA PHE A 293 -13.01 -11.26 0.32
C PHE A 293 -13.03 -10.76 -1.13
N LYS A 294 -12.10 -11.25 -1.93
CA LYS A 294 -11.99 -10.94 -3.35
C LYS A 294 -11.85 -12.22 -4.16
N VAL A 295 -12.70 -12.37 -5.18
CA VAL A 295 -12.66 -13.48 -6.12
C VAL A 295 -11.84 -13.07 -7.33
N LEU A 296 -10.83 -13.87 -7.68
CA LEU A 296 -9.91 -13.62 -8.79
C LEU A 296 -9.90 -14.80 -9.76
N ASP A 297 -9.61 -14.51 -11.03
CA ASP A 297 -9.36 -15.54 -12.02
C ASP A 297 -7.93 -16.09 -11.94
N GLU A 298 -7.57 -17.00 -12.84
CA GLU A 298 -6.22 -17.58 -12.93
C GLU A 298 -5.14 -16.55 -13.32
N GLY A 299 -5.53 -15.43 -13.90
CA GLY A 299 -4.65 -14.30 -14.24
C GLY A 299 -4.54 -13.25 -13.14
N GLY A 300 -5.27 -13.40 -12.01
CA GLY A 300 -5.29 -12.43 -10.91
C GLY A 300 -6.27 -11.26 -11.11
N PHE A 301 -7.15 -11.31 -12.11
CA PHE A 301 -8.15 -10.26 -12.36
C PHE A 301 -9.46 -10.53 -11.60
N PRO A 302 -10.22 -9.47 -11.24
CA PRO A 302 -11.46 -9.60 -10.49
C PRO A 302 -12.52 -10.44 -11.25
N VAL A 303 -13.20 -11.35 -10.55
CA VAL A 303 -14.32 -12.13 -11.10
C VAL A 303 -15.61 -11.72 -10.42
N GLY A 304 -16.52 -11.11 -11.16
CA GLY A 304 -17.84 -10.73 -10.69
C GLY A 304 -18.90 -11.81 -10.92
N GLY A 305 -20.03 -11.69 -10.20
CA GLY A 305 -21.18 -12.58 -10.35
C GLY A 305 -20.98 -13.99 -9.80
N LYS A 306 -19.92 -14.25 -8.99
CA LYS A 306 -19.65 -15.53 -8.36
C LYS A 306 -20.31 -15.62 -6.99
N THR A 307 -21.02 -16.69 -6.74
CA THR A 307 -21.57 -16.97 -5.41
C THR A 307 -20.44 -17.47 -4.51
N VAL A 308 -20.29 -16.87 -3.35
CA VAL A 308 -19.37 -17.24 -2.26
C VAL A 308 -20.22 -17.62 -1.06
N THR A 309 -19.95 -18.76 -0.46
CA THR A 309 -20.56 -19.21 0.80
C THR A 309 -19.63 -18.93 1.97
N PHE A 310 -20.20 -18.57 3.11
CA PHE A 310 -19.47 -18.22 4.31
C PHE A 310 -19.82 -19.17 5.45
N ALA A 311 -18.81 -19.53 6.23
CA ALA A 311 -18.95 -20.28 7.46
C ALA A 311 -18.05 -19.71 8.56
N LEU A 312 -18.42 -19.85 9.82
CA LEU A 312 -17.58 -19.47 10.96
C LEU A 312 -16.70 -20.65 11.38
N SER A 313 -15.49 -20.37 11.86
CA SER A 313 -14.61 -21.36 12.50
C SER A 313 -15.18 -21.89 13.82
N THR A 314 -16.04 -21.09 14.48
CA THR A 314 -16.73 -21.44 15.73
C THR A 314 -18.08 -20.72 15.82
N GLY A 315 -19.05 -21.32 16.49
CA GLY A 315 -20.33 -20.72 16.84
C GLY A 315 -20.51 -20.56 18.35
N VAL A 316 -19.43 -20.69 19.11
CA VAL A 316 -19.46 -20.60 20.59
C VAL A 316 -20.00 -19.25 21.03
N GLY A 317 -20.86 -19.25 22.05
CA GLY A 317 -21.50 -18.05 22.56
C GLY A 317 -22.53 -17.41 21.65
N GLY A 318 -22.94 -18.09 20.55
CA GLY A 318 -23.94 -17.55 19.61
C GLY A 318 -23.39 -16.58 18.58
N VAL A 319 -22.08 -16.62 18.30
CA VAL A 319 -21.48 -15.88 17.15
C VAL A 319 -22.17 -16.32 15.87
N SER A 320 -22.53 -15.36 15.02
CA SER A 320 -23.29 -15.62 13.81
C SER A 320 -22.86 -14.74 12.65
N LEU A 321 -23.28 -15.09 11.42
CA LEU A 321 -23.11 -14.28 10.22
C LEU A 321 -24.44 -13.62 9.82
N THR A 322 -24.40 -12.42 9.26
CA THR A 322 -25.58 -11.76 8.70
C THR A 322 -26.09 -12.47 7.45
N SER A 323 -25.15 -13.01 6.65
CA SER A 323 -25.50 -13.83 5.48
C SER A 323 -24.52 -14.98 5.33
N LEU A 324 -25.04 -16.16 4.96
CA LEU A 324 -24.25 -17.37 4.72
C LEU A 324 -23.75 -17.45 3.27
N SER A 325 -24.20 -16.56 2.40
CA SER A 325 -23.71 -16.46 1.02
C SER A 325 -23.95 -15.07 0.45
N ALA A 326 -23.10 -14.65 -0.46
CA ALA A 326 -23.25 -13.41 -1.25
C ALA A 326 -22.61 -13.60 -2.63
N THR A 327 -22.92 -12.68 -3.55
CA THR A 327 -22.40 -12.69 -4.91
C THR A 327 -21.32 -11.63 -5.05
N SER A 328 -20.19 -11.96 -5.69
CA SER A 328 -19.11 -11.00 -5.90
C SER A 328 -19.53 -9.87 -6.83
N ASP A 329 -19.08 -8.65 -6.51
CA ASP A 329 -19.33 -7.44 -7.29
C ASP A 329 -18.78 -7.59 -8.73
N ALA A 330 -19.56 -7.12 -9.69
CA ALA A 330 -19.29 -7.32 -11.11
C ALA A 330 -17.98 -6.68 -11.60
N THR A 331 -17.49 -5.65 -10.91
CA THR A 331 -16.34 -4.85 -11.34
C THR A 331 -15.11 -5.15 -10.47
N THR A 332 -15.30 -5.22 -9.15
CA THR A 332 -14.20 -5.35 -8.19
C THR A 332 -13.92 -6.79 -7.80
N GLY A 333 -14.85 -7.73 -8.05
CA GLY A 333 -14.78 -9.10 -7.60
C GLY A 333 -14.93 -9.25 -6.08
N GLU A 334 -15.28 -8.18 -5.36
CA GLU A 334 -15.38 -8.18 -3.90
C GLU A 334 -16.70 -8.77 -3.43
N VAL A 335 -16.65 -9.39 -2.26
CA VAL A 335 -17.80 -9.97 -1.58
C VAL A 335 -17.61 -9.87 -0.07
N SER A 336 -18.68 -9.59 0.68
CA SER A 336 -18.61 -9.42 2.13
C SER A 336 -19.73 -10.10 2.88
N THR A 337 -19.47 -10.34 4.18
CA THR A 337 -20.46 -10.71 5.18
C THR A 337 -20.11 -10.02 6.50
N ASN A 338 -21.08 -9.86 7.41
CA ASN A 338 -20.78 -9.35 8.75
C ASN A 338 -20.79 -10.48 9.77
N VAL A 339 -19.79 -10.49 10.64
CA VAL A 339 -19.77 -11.29 11.86
C VAL A 339 -20.49 -10.52 12.95
N ILE A 340 -21.45 -11.14 13.61
CA ILE A 340 -22.17 -10.63 14.77
C ILE A 340 -21.60 -11.34 16.00
N SER A 341 -21.22 -10.59 17.02
CA SER A 341 -20.65 -11.11 18.26
C SER A 341 -21.60 -12.01 19.05
N GLY A 342 -21.02 -12.93 19.78
CA GLY A 342 -21.69 -13.74 20.80
C GLY A 342 -21.51 -13.19 22.20
N SER A 343 -21.96 -13.96 23.18
CA SER A 343 -21.86 -13.64 24.62
C SER A 343 -20.58 -14.18 25.27
N ILE A 344 -19.72 -14.87 24.53
CA ILE A 344 -18.48 -15.48 25.05
C ILE A 344 -17.30 -14.94 24.24
N SER A 345 -16.24 -14.51 24.96
CA SER A 345 -14.98 -14.10 24.32
C SER A 345 -14.36 -15.28 23.58
N THR A 346 -14.13 -15.11 22.29
CA THR A 346 -13.55 -16.14 21.44
C THR A 346 -12.90 -15.55 20.20
N PRO A 347 -11.76 -16.10 19.76
CA PRO A 347 -11.24 -15.82 18.43
C PRO A 347 -12.12 -16.49 17.38
N VAL A 348 -12.46 -15.78 16.32
CA VAL A 348 -13.28 -16.30 15.23
C VAL A 348 -12.65 -15.96 13.87
N ARG A 349 -12.80 -16.89 12.91
CA ARG A 349 -12.45 -16.68 11.50
C ARG A 349 -13.63 -16.96 10.62
N VAL A 350 -13.71 -16.32 9.48
CA VAL A 350 -14.69 -16.58 8.45
C VAL A 350 -14.02 -17.41 7.35
N LEU A 351 -14.55 -18.57 7.06
CA LEU A 351 -14.20 -19.38 5.90
C LEU A 351 -15.07 -18.94 4.73
N ALA A 352 -14.47 -18.53 3.63
CA ALA A 352 -15.15 -18.20 2.38
C ALA A 352 -14.85 -19.27 1.33
N THR A 353 -15.89 -19.78 0.67
CA THR A 353 -15.81 -20.87 -0.29
C THR A 353 -16.55 -20.53 -1.57
N THR A 354 -15.94 -20.81 -2.72
CA THR A 354 -16.57 -20.70 -4.05
C THR A 354 -16.14 -21.85 -4.93
N THR A 355 -16.65 -21.93 -6.16
CA THR A 355 -16.26 -22.97 -7.12
C THR A 355 -15.78 -22.37 -8.43
N ASN A 356 -14.83 -23.03 -9.08
CA ASN A 356 -14.44 -22.69 -10.44
C ASN A 356 -15.43 -23.27 -11.48
N ILE A 357 -15.16 -23.09 -12.78
CA ILE A 357 -16.05 -23.56 -13.87
C ILE A 357 -16.14 -25.06 -14.00
N ILE A 358 -15.17 -25.84 -13.45
CA ILE A 358 -15.19 -27.31 -13.45
C ILE A 358 -15.72 -27.88 -12.13
N GLY A 359 -16.23 -27.01 -11.21
CA GLY A 359 -16.79 -27.43 -9.93
C GLY A 359 -15.76 -27.68 -8.82
N ALA A 360 -14.47 -27.38 -9.05
CA ALA A 360 -13.47 -27.48 -7.99
C ALA A 360 -13.68 -26.40 -6.93
N ILE A 361 -13.59 -26.79 -5.66
CA ILE A 361 -13.79 -25.92 -4.50
C ILE A 361 -12.54 -25.06 -4.28
N LEU A 362 -12.74 -23.76 -4.19
CA LEU A 362 -11.74 -22.78 -3.81
C LEU A 362 -12.14 -22.17 -2.46
N ALA A 363 -11.25 -22.15 -1.50
CA ALA A 363 -11.54 -21.68 -0.15
C ALA A 363 -10.40 -20.84 0.42
N THR A 364 -10.73 -19.90 1.29
CA THR A 364 -9.79 -19.11 2.09
C THR A 364 -10.40 -18.76 3.44
N GLN A 365 -9.56 -18.37 4.40
CA GLN A 365 -10.00 -17.88 5.71
C GLN A 365 -9.64 -16.43 5.87
N SER A 366 -10.45 -15.71 6.68
CA SER A 366 -10.10 -14.36 7.15
C SER A 366 -8.95 -14.42 8.14
N ASP A 367 -8.34 -13.27 8.39
CA ASP A 367 -7.59 -13.06 9.62
C ASP A 367 -8.49 -13.30 10.84
N GLN A 368 -7.85 -13.45 12.00
CA GLN A 368 -8.56 -13.67 13.24
C GLN A 368 -9.29 -12.38 13.66
N LEU A 369 -10.58 -12.49 13.93
CA LEU A 369 -11.34 -11.51 14.67
C LEU A 369 -11.35 -11.91 16.14
N THR A 370 -11.24 -10.92 17.02
CA THR A 370 -11.28 -11.13 18.47
C THR A 370 -12.57 -10.55 19.04
N ILE A 371 -13.33 -11.39 19.74
CA ILE A 371 -14.49 -10.95 20.51
C ILE A 371 -13.99 -10.72 21.95
N THR A 372 -14.08 -9.48 22.44
CA THR A 372 -13.42 -8.99 23.65
C THR A 372 -14.35 -8.07 24.45
N THR A 373 -14.05 -7.78 25.72
CA THR A 373 -14.76 -6.72 26.45
C THR A 373 -14.34 -5.34 25.99
N GLY A 374 -13.12 -5.22 25.45
CA GLY A 374 -12.50 -3.94 25.11
C GLY A 374 -12.08 -3.10 26.32
N VAL A 375 -12.38 -3.54 27.54
CA VAL A 375 -12.05 -2.84 28.79
C VAL A 375 -10.91 -3.58 29.48
N PRO A 376 -9.77 -2.94 29.73
CA PRO A 376 -8.66 -3.58 30.44
C PRO A 376 -9.02 -3.81 31.90
N THR A 377 -8.55 -4.93 32.46
CA THR A 377 -8.79 -5.28 33.88
C THR A 377 -7.57 -4.99 34.75
N GLN A 378 -7.81 -4.68 36.01
CA GLN A 378 -6.75 -4.43 37.02
C GLN A 378 -5.75 -5.60 37.13
N THR A 379 -6.22 -6.84 37.04
CA THR A 379 -5.38 -8.05 37.15
C THR A 379 -4.50 -8.28 35.93
N ALA A 380 -4.80 -7.66 34.80
CA ALA A 380 -4.02 -7.74 33.54
C ALA A 380 -3.37 -6.40 33.18
N PHE A 381 -3.19 -5.50 34.11
CA PHE A 381 -2.42 -4.28 33.96
C PHE A 381 -1.04 -4.42 34.60
N SER A 382 0.03 -4.28 33.84
CA SER A 382 1.40 -4.30 34.34
C SER A 382 2.19 -3.10 33.88
N LEU A 383 3.13 -2.65 34.72
CA LEU A 383 4.07 -1.57 34.41
C LEU A 383 5.49 -2.08 34.59
N SER A 384 6.34 -1.91 33.59
CA SER A 384 7.75 -2.29 33.65
C SER A 384 8.64 -1.07 33.42
N VAL A 385 9.82 -1.10 34.04
CA VAL A 385 10.87 -0.08 33.92
C VAL A 385 12.08 -0.73 33.27
N THR A 386 12.61 -0.14 32.21
CA THR A 386 13.78 -0.71 31.49
C THR A 386 15.03 -0.67 32.36
N THR A 387 15.26 0.44 33.06
CA THR A 387 16.38 0.62 33.99
C THR A 387 15.86 1.29 35.23
N PHE A 388 15.88 0.57 36.36
CA PHE A 388 15.37 1.08 37.64
C PHE A 388 16.29 2.13 38.24
N ASN A 389 17.61 1.90 38.24
CA ASN A 389 18.64 2.72 38.91
C ASN A 389 19.50 3.45 37.86
N ILE A 390 18.97 4.59 37.38
CA ILE A 390 19.67 5.46 36.41
C ILE A 390 20.63 6.40 37.13
N GLU A 391 21.72 6.85 36.48
CA GLU A 391 22.69 7.81 37.02
C GLU A 391 22.13 9.24 37.02
N GLY A 392 20.98 9.43 37.67
CA GLY A 392 20.14 10.62 37.57
C GLY A 392 20.23 11.58 38.75
N TRP A 393 20.97 11.26 39.81
CA TRP A 393 21.05 12.16 40.98
C TRP A 393 21.88 13.41 40.68
N GLU A 394 23.07 13.25 40.11
CA GLU A 394 23.93 14.36 39.73
C GLU A 394 23.72 14.84 38.29
N PHE A 395 23.10 14.03 37.44
CA PHE A 395 22.95 14.33 36.01
C PHE A 395 21.48 14.47 35.61
N ASP A 396 21.20 15.56 34.86
CA ASP A 396 19.90 15.75 34.19
C ASP A 396 19.94 15.08 32.82
N GLY A 397 18.75 14.65 32.34
CA GLY A 397 18.59 14.07 31.03
C GLY A 397 18.85 12.58 30.93
N GLU A 398 19.10 11.89 32.06
CA GLU A 398 19.21 10.43 32.08
C GLU A 398 17.81 9.81 31.93
N ASN A 399 17.70 8.82 31.03
CA ASN A 399 16.41 8.33 30.62
C ASN A 399 16.22 6.85 30.96
N THR A 400 14.99 6.49 31.28
CA THR A 400 14.53 5.10 31.28
C THR A 400 13.12 5.04 30.65
N THR A 401 12.77 3.90 30.06
CA THR A 401 11.46 3.71 29.44
C THR A 401 10.53 2.99 30.41
N LEU A 402 9.35 3.54 30.60
CA LEU A 402 8.22 2.91 31.27
C LEU A 402 7.31 2.28 30.22
N THR A 403 7.01 0.99 30.36
CA THR A 403 6.13 0.27 29.45
C THR A 403 4.94 -0.30 30.19
N ALA A 404 3.76 0.17 29.82
CA ALA A 404 2.49 -0.34 30.28
C ALA A 404 1.96 -1.42 29.34
N ARG A 405 1.43 -2.52 29.91
CA ARG A 405 0.77 -3.62 29.19
C ARG A 405 -0.60 -3.83 29.80
N LEU A 406 -1.61 -3.85 28.94
CA LEU A 406 -3.01 -3.97 29.33
C LEU A 406 -3.68 -5.09 28.55
N ALA A 407 -4.54 -5.83 29.22
CA ALA A 407 -5.43 -6.79 28.60
C ALA A 407 -6.80 -6.80 29.32
N ASP A 408 -7.83 -7.33 28.63
CA ASP A 408 -9.12 -7.61 29.26
C ASP A 408 -9.06 -8.86 30.15
N HIS A 409 -10.18 -9.21 30.76
CA HIS A 409 -10.29 -10.40 31.61
C HIS A 409 -9.90 -11.72 30.90
N PHE A 410 -10.04 -11.78 29.59
CA PHE A 410 -9.71 -12.95 28.76
C PHE A 410 -8.31 -12.92 28.15
N GLY A 411 -7.50 -11.93 28.51
CA GLY A 411 -6.13 -11.75 27.98
C GLY A 411 -6.08 -11.12 26.60
N ASN A 412 -7.18 -10.58 26.08
CA ASN A 412 -7.18 -9.85 24.81
C ASN A 412 -6.73 -8.40 25.04
N PRO A 413 -5.96 -7.83 24.10
CA PRO A 413 -5.56 -6.43 24.19
C PRO A 413 -6.78 -5.50 24.08
N PRO A 414 -6.78 -4.35 24.78
CA PRO A 414 -7.81 -3.33 24.60
C PRO A 414 -7.71 -2.69 23.22
N PRO A 415 -8.71 -1.93 22.76
CA PRO A 415 -8.69 -1.21 21.50
C PRO A 415 -7.44 -0.33 21.35
N ALA A 416 -6.96 -0.21 20.10
CA ALA A 416 -5.93 0.78 19.81
C ALA A 416 -6.40 2.19 20.17
N GLY A 417 -5.49 2.99 20.74
CA GLY A 417 -5.83 4.31 21.25
C GLY A 417 -6.30 4.33 22.72
N THR A 418 -6.33 3.18 23.42
CA THR A 418 -6.55 3.17 24.88
C THR A 418 -5.44 3.96 25.55
N VAL A 419 -5.83 4.95 26.34
CA VAL A 419 -4.90 5.89 27.00
C VAL A 419 -4.44 5.35 28.34
N VAL A 420 -3.13 5.38 28.55
CA VAL A 420 -2.51 5.20 29.86
C VAL A 420 -1.89 6.53 30.29
N ASN A 421 -2.27 7.02 31.45
CA ASN A 421 -1.76 8.25 32.02
C ASN A 421 -0.67 7.97 33.04
N PHE A 422 0.29 8.90 33.18
CA PHE A 422 1.41 8.78 34.11
C PHE A 422 1.55 10.04 34.94
N VAL A 423 1.77 9.86 36.23
CA VAL A 423 2.06 10.95 37.18
C VAL A 423 3.29 10.56 37.99
N THR A 424 4.25 11.45 38.11
CA THR A 424 5.51 11.24 38.84
C THR A 424 5.61 12.18 40.04
N GLU A 425 6.27 11.74 41.10
CA GLU A 425 6.56 12.50 42.31
C GLU A 425 7.63 13.57 42.04
N GLY A 426 8.65 13.23 41.29
CA GLY A 426 9.76 14.09 40.91
C GLY A 426 10.23 13.79 39.49
N ALA A 427 11.34 14.41 39.06
CA ALA A 427 11.88 14.28 37.71
C ALA A 427 10.83 14.63 36.62
N LYS A 428 10.82 13.93 35.49
CA LYS A 428 9.85 14.15 34.39
C LYS A 428 9.42 12.82 33.80
N VAL A 429 8.13 12.66 33.58
CA VAL A 429 7.57 11.56 32.81
C VAL A 429 6.71 12.10 31.67
N GLY A 430 6.63 11.43 30.52
CA GLY A 430 5.60 11.72 29.54
C GLY A 430 4.21 11.48 30.12
N GLY A 431 3.32 12.48 30.07
CA GLY A 431 2.05 12.46 30.80
C GLY A 431 1.07 11.36 30.39
N SER A 432 1.21 10.82 29.15
CA SER A 432 0.39 9.70 28.67
C SER A 432 1.03 8.98 27.50
N CYS A 433 0.58 7.75 27.25
CA CYS A 433 0.78 7.04 25.98
C CYS A 433 -0.53 6.37 25.55
N THR A 434 -0.60 5.91 24.33
CA THR A 434 -1.75 5.22 23.76
C THR A 434 -1.35 3.86 23.22
N THR A 435 -2.18 2.84 23.45
CA THR A 435 -1.95 1.53 22.85
C THR A 435 -2.03 1.58 21.33
N SER A 436 -1.12 0.90 20.67
CA SER A 436 -1.08 0.83 19.20
C SER A 436 -2.02 -0.24 18.66
N ALA A 437 -2.49 -0.06 17.40
CA ALA A 437 -3.03 -1.15 16.60
C ALA A 437 -1.83 -2.00 16.18
N ALA A 438 -1.65 -3.14 16.80
CA ALA A 438 -0.47 -3.97 16.57
C ALA A 438 -0.48 -4.62 15.19
N ILE A 439 0.69 -4.64 14.56
CA ILE A 439 1.00 -5.47 13.39
C ILE A 439 1.22 -6.93 13.85
N SER A 440 1.53 -7.15 15.14
CA SER A 440 1.67 -8.47 15.76
C SER A 440 0.98 -8.51 17.12
N THR A 441 0.50 -9.68 17.54
CA THR A 441 -0.19 -9.87 18.82
C THR A 441 0.68 -9.54 20.03
N SER A 442 2.01 -9.54 19.91
CA SER A 442 2.95 -9.21 20.98
C SER A 442 3.05 -7.71 21.31
N GLU A 443 2.57 -6.84 20.42
CA GLU A 443 2.62 -5.38 20.58
C GLU A 443 1.26 -4.76 20.89
N ALA A 444 0.18 -5.55 20.76
CA ALA A 444 -1.16 -5.11 21.08
C ALA A 444 -1.33 -4.87 22.58
N GLY A 445 -2.05 -3.83 22.96
CA GLY A 445 -2.29 -3.47 24.36
C GLY A 445 -1.05 -2.93 25.08
N VAL A 446 0.00 -2.58 24.36
CA VAL A 446 1.27 -2.06 24.91
C VAL A 446 1.43 -0.60 24.51
N CYS A 447 1.86 0.22 25.45
CA CYS A 447 2.37 1.55 25.16
C CYS A 447 3.52 1.92 26.10
N SER A 448 4.36 2.85 25.69
CA SER A 448 5.54 3.25 26.46
C SER A 448 5.68 4.76 26.53
N THR A 449 6.26 5.22 27.63
CA THR A 449 6.63 6.62 27.83
C THR A 449 8.04 6.74 28.37
N LEU A 450 8.63 7.91 28.23
CA LEU A 450 9.98 8.19 28.69
C LEU A 450 9.94 8.87 30.06
N PHE A 451 10.73 8.35 30.98
CA PHE A 451 11.08 8.99 32.24
C PHE A 451 12.48 9.62 32.09
N THR A 452 12.65 10.84 32.57
CA THR A 452 13.89 11.62 32.41
C THR A 452 14.27 12.29 33.73
N SER A 453 15.51 12.08 34.19
CA SER A 453 16.03 12.78 35.37
C SER A 453 16.11 14.28 35.15
N GLN A 454 15.59 15.04 36.09
CA GLN A 454 15.70 16.50 36.17
C GLN A 454 15.34 16.98 37.59
N SER A 455 15.54 18.26 37.86
CA SER A 455 14.96 18.90 39.03
C SER A 455 13.42 18.95 38.86
N LEU A 456 12.60 18.54 39.80
CA LEU A 456 12.72 18.32 41.22
C LEU A 456 13.15 16.87 41.51
N ARG A 457 14.12 16.63 42.40
CA ARG A 457 14.50 15.32 42.89
C ARG A 457 13.89 15.07 44.25
N THR A 458 13.49 13.86 44.51
CA THR A 458 13.04 13.40 45.82
C THR A 458 14.19 13.33 46.82
N THR A 459 13.93 13.50 48.09
CA THR A 459 14.99 13.58 49.12
C THR A 459 15.77 12.29 49.31
N ASN A 460 15.13 11.14 49.00
CA ASN A 460 15.71 9.81 49.10
C ASN A 460 16.24 9.24 47.75
N GLY A 461 16.17 10.01 46.65
CA GLY A 461 16.56 9.57 45.32
C GLY A 461 15.61 8.55 44.69
N ARG A 462 14.49 8.20 45.34
CA ARG A 462 13.48 7.26 44.86
C ARG A 462 12.29 8.06 44.36
N VAL A 463 11.88 7.81 43.13
CA VAL A 463 10.82 8.58 42.46
C VAL A 463 9.68 7.63 42.12
N SER A 464 8.56 7.80 42.77
CA SER A 464 7.34 7.05 42.49
C SER A 464 6.65 7.54 41.23
N VAL A 465 6.20 6.60 40.39
CA VAL A 465 5.44 6.85 39.17
C VAL A 465 4.16 6.02 39.23
N LEU A 466 3.02 6.70 39.20
CA LEU A 466 1.70 6.08 39.01
C LEU A 466 1.39 6.01 37.52
N ALA A 467 1.07 4.81 37.02
CA ALA A 467 0.42 4.61 35.73
C ALA A 467 -1.03 4.21 35.98
N TYR A 468 -1.98 4.84 35.28
CA TYR A 468 -3.40 4.52 35.42
C TYR A 468 -4.15 4.64 34.09
N ALA A 469 -5.21 3.86 33.97
CA ALA A 469 -6.10 3.85 32.82
C ALA A 469 -7.54 3.57 33.27
N VAL A 470 -8.52 3.95 32.45
CA VAL A 470 -9.90 3.51 32.66
C VAL A 470 -9.99 2.03 32.36
N GLY A 471 -10.52 1.26 33.30
CA GLY A 471 -10.61 -0.19 33.22
C GLY A 471 -11.68 -0.75 34.15
N GLU A 472 -11.61 -2.04 34.41
CA GLU A 472 -12.50 -2.76 35.33
C GLU A 472 -11.73 -3.55 36.38
N GLU A 473 -12.39 -3.92 37.46
CA GLU A 473 -11.82 -4.81 38.47
C GLU A 473 -11.61 -6.22 37.89
N GLY A 474 -10.84 -7.04 38.59
CA GLY A 474 -10.63 -8.44 38.24
C GLY A 474 -11.58 -9.38 38.96
N PHE A 475 -11.69 -10.60 38.46
CA PHE A 475 -12.33 -11.71 39.17
C PHE A 475 -11.73 -13.05 38.70
N THR A 476 -12.02 -14.12 39.43
CA THR A 476 -11.64 -15.49 39.07
C THR A 476 -12.88 -16.23 38.61
N ASP A 477 -12.97 -16.54 37.31
CA ASP A 477 -14.10 -17.28 36.77
C ASP A 477 -14.01 -18.76 37.15
N LEU A 478 -14.74 -19.16 38.22
CA LEU A 478 -14.69 -20.50 38.73
C LEU A 478 -15.58 -21.51 37.98
N ASN A 479 -16.58 -21.03 37.27
CA ASN A 479 -17.54 -21.86 36.56
C ASN A 479 -17.34 -21.83 35.01
N GLY A 480 -16.45 -20.99 34.49
CA GLY A 480 -16.12 -20.90 33.09
C GLY A 480 -17.16 -20.19 32.23
N ASP A 481 -18.07 -19.39 32.83
CA ASP A 481 -19.12 -18.70 32.10
C ASP A 481 -18.76 -17.24 31.69
N GLY A 482 -17.60 -16.77 32.11
CA GLY A 482 -17.08 -15.44 31.80
C GLY A 482 -17.74 -14.29 32.58
N PHE A 483 -18.48 -14.56 33.64
CA PHE A 483 -19.19 -13.53 34.42
C PHE A 483 -19.02 -13.72 35.91
N VAL A 484 -19.11 -12.65 36.67
CA VAL A 484 -19.20 -12.69 38.13
C VAL A 484 -20.58 -13.15 38.54
N ASN A 485 -20.65 -14.28 39.27
CA ASN A 485 -21.87 -14.91 39.77
C ASN A 485 -21.99 -14.93 41.28
N ASN A 486 -20.87 -14.96 41.99
CA ASN A 486 -20.84 -15.12 43.45
C ASN A 486 -19.58 -14.52 44.05
N ARG A 487 -19.55 -14.45 45.40
CA ARG A 487 -18.43 -13.85 46.16
C ARG A 487 -17.11 -14.62 46.02
N ALA A 488 -17.14 -15.95 45.81
CA ALA A 488 -15.92 -16.72 45.71
C ALA A 488 -15.11 -16.37 44.43
N GLU A 489 -15.79 -15.87 43.44
CA GLU A 489 -15.14 -15.42 42.17
C GLU A 489 -14.46 -14.05 42.29
N LEU A 490 -14.73 -13.32 43.38
CA LEU A 490 -14.12 -12.03 43.71
C LEU A 490 -12.88 -12.16 44.62
N ILE A 491 -12.35 -13.37 44.77
CA ILE A 491 -11.17 -13.70 45.56
C ILE A 491 -10.17 -14.43 44.68
N ASP A 492 -8.90 -13.99 44.72
CA ASP A 492 -7.81 -14.63 43.96
C ASP A 492 -7.34 -15.94 44.64
N SER A 493 -6.39 -16.64 43.98
CA SER A 493 -5.79 -17.89 44.48
C SER A 493 -5.02 -17.74 45.80
N ASN A 494 -4.70 -16.51 46.22
CA ASN A 494 -4.01 -16.20 47.44
C ASN A 494 -4.98 -15.82 48.58
N GLY A 495 -6.28 -15.81 48.28
CA GLY A 495 -7.32 -15.43 49.26
C GLY A 495 -7.52 -13.91 49.36
N LEU A 496 -6.99 -13.12 48.45
CA LEU A 496 -7.13 -11.66 48.40
C LEU A 496 -8.31 -11.27 47.53
N GLU A 497 -9.08 -10.27 47.96
CA GLU A 497 -10.15 -9.71 47.11
C GLU A 497 -9.59 -8.99 45.91
N THR A 498 -10.26 -9.22 44.76
CA THR A 498 -9.96 -8.60 43.48
C THR A 498 -10.87 -7.42 43.16
N VAL A 499 -11.68 -7.00 44.13
CA VAL A 499 -12.69 -5.93 44.03
C VAL A 499 -12.60 -4.96 45.21
N GLY A 500 -13.35 -3.89 45.14
CA GLY A 500 -13.41 -2.89 46.23
C GLY A 500 -12.20 -1.97 46.24
N PHE A 501 -11.50 -1.87 45.14
CA PHE A 501 -10.38 -0.92 44.99
C PHE A 501 -10.88 0.51 45.17
N GLY A 502 -10.17 1.29 46.01
CA GLY A 502 -10.33 2.73 46.09
C GLY A 502 -9.81 3.44 44.82
N GLU A 503 -9.77 4.75 44.90
CA GLU A 503 -9.20 5.54 43.83
C GLU A 503 -7.70 5.29 43.64
N ALA A 504 -7.22 5.49 42.41
CA ALA A 504 -5.81 5.34 42.08
C ALA A 504 -4.97 6.43 42.75
N PHE A 505 -3.89 6.05 43.43
CA PHE A 505 -2.99 7.00 44.10
C PHE A 505 -1.52 6.67 43.77
N ARG A 506 -0.67 7.69 43.83
CA ARG A 506 0.78 7.54 43.74
C ARG A 506 1.33 7.30 45.14
N ASP A 507 1.91 6.13 45.33
CA ASP A 507 2.47 5.64 46.59
C ASP A 507 3.91 6.17 46.73
N ASP A 508 4.06 7.33 47.37
CA ASP A 508 5.32 8.07 47.43
C ASP A 508 6.27 7.53 48.52
N ASP A 509 5.77 6.86 49.54
CA ASP A 509 6.56 6.23 50.58
C ASP A 509 6.64 4.69 50.48
N GLU A 510 6.04 4.13 49.42
CA GLU A 510 6.07 2.70 49.06
C GLU A 510 5.51 1.78 50.15
N ASP A 511 4.50 2.22 50.87
CA ASP A 511 3.86 1.44 51.95
C ASP A 511 2.53 0.77 51.57
N ASP A 512 2.10 0.92 50.30
CA ASP A 512 0.83 0.45 49.72
C ASP A 512 -0.43 1.10 50.31
N ASN A 513 -0.31 2.15 51.12
CA ASN A 513 -1.42 2.87 51.71
C ASN A 513 -1.42 4.32 51.26
N LYS A 514 -2.60 4.90 51.06
CA LYS A 514 -2.70 6.31 50.67
C LYS A 514 -2.38 7.23 51.86
N GLY A 515 -1.20 7.81 51.86
CA GLY A 515 -0.79 8.87 52.80
C GLY A 515 -1.53 10.18 52.55
N SER A 516 -1.55 11.06 53.58
CA SER A 516 -2.30 12.33 53.53
C SER A 516 -1.78 13.31 52.49
N SER A 517 -0.47 13.27 52.15
CA SER A 517 0.22 14.14 51.21
C SER A 517 0.34 13.57 49.79
N GLU A 518 0.00 12.31 49.62
CA GLU A 518 0.15 11.63 48.31
C GLU A 518 -0.93 12.03 47.32
N PHE A 519 -0.53 12.07 46.03
CA PHE A 519 -1.42 12.35 44.94
C PHE A 519 -2.41 11.20 44.71
N PHE A 520 -3.67 11.52 44.42
CA PHE A 520 -4.64 10.54 43.94
C PHE A 520 -5.41 11.05 42.74
N VAL A 521 -6.01 10.14 42.00
CA VAL A 521 -6.84 10.44 40.83
C VAL A 521 -8.29 10.40 41.26
N ASP A 522 -8.89 11.58 41.42
CA ASP A 522 -10.30 11.76 41.76
C ASP A 522 -11.18 11.33 40.58
N PHE A 523 -11.70 10.11 40.63
CA PHE A 523 -12.48 9.50 39.55
C PHE A 523 -13.93 9.99 39.52
N ASP A 524 -14.50 10.30 40.67
CA ASP A 524 -15.90 10.74 40.81
C ASP A 524 -16.05 12.27 40.93
N ALA A 525 -14.95 13.01 40.86
CA ALA A 525 -14.88 14.46 40.96
C ALA A 525 -15.47 15.07 42.22
N ASN A 526 -15.34 14.34 43.38
CA ASN A 526 -15.84 14.78 44.68
C ASN A 526 -14.76 15.45 45.54
N PHE A 527 -13.49 15.53 45.10
CA PHE A 527 -12.32 16.08 45.78
C PHE A 527 -11.96 15.37 47.11
N SER A 528 -12.39 14.13 47.24
CA SER A 528 -12.16 13.33 48.47
C SER A 528 -11.71 11.92 48.07
N TYR A 529 -10.59 11.46 48.62
CA TYR A 529 -10.08 10.13 48.29
C TYR A 529 -11.06 9.04 48.74
N LEU A 530 -11.49 8.20 47.82
CA LEU A 530 -12.28 7.01 48.07
C LEU A 530 -11.32 5.87 48.47
N ALA A 531 -11.29 5.52 49.77
CA ALA A 531 -10.47 4.41 50.26
C ALA A 531 -10.98 3.03 49.76
N PRO A 532 -10.11 2.01 49.69
CA PRO A 532 -10.53 0.64 49.47
C PRO A 532 -11.59 0.21 50.47
N LEU A 533 -12.57 -0.60 50.01
CA LEU A 533 -13.62 -1.11 50.91
C LEU A 533 -13.07 -2.18 51.87
N PRO A 534 -13.67 -2.36 53.04
CA PRO A 534 -13.32 -3.46 53.92
C PRO A 534 -13.51 -4.83 53.26
N PRO A 535 -12.72 -5.85 53.63
CA PRO A 535 -12.83 -7.19 53.06
C PRO A 535 -14.27 -7.74 53.04
N LEU A 536 -14.62 -8.46 51.98
CA LEU A 536 -15.92 -9.11 51.72
C LEU A 536 -17.12 -8.17 51.55
N THR A 537 -16.88 -6.86 51.35
CA THR A 537 -17.93 -5.87 51.15
C THR A 537 -17.97 -5.28 49.75
N GLY A 538 -16.89 -5.41 48.99
CA GLY A 538 -16.78 -4.89 47.62
C GLY A 538 -17.80 -5.50 46.66
N LEU A 539 -18.31 -4.69 45.76
CA LEU A 539 -19.09 -5.09 44.57
C LEU A 539 -18.19 -4.97 43.35
N TYR A 540 -18.41 -5.81 42.38
CA TYR A 540 -17.61 -5.82 41.13
C TYR A 540 -17.91 -4.59 40.25
N LYS A 541 -16.91 -3.77 40.01
CA LYS A 541 -16.94 -2.66 39.03
C LYS A 541 -16.41 -3.14 37.69
N GLY A 542 -17.32 -3.66 36.89
CA GLY A 542 -17.00 -4.18 35.57
C GLY A 542 -18.24 -4.53 34.78
N ILE A 543 -18.03 -4.86 33.47
CA ILE A 543 -19.12 -5.15 32.54
C ILE A 543 -19.54 -6.62 32.58
N LEU A 544 -18.69 -7.52 33.04
CA LEU A 544 -18.91 -8.96 33.07
C LEU A 544 -19.61 -9.39 34.40
N CYS A 545 -20.77 -8.84 34.68
CA CYS A 545 -21.43 -9.03 35.97
C CYS A 545 -22.86 -9.56 35.86
N LYS A 546 -23.16 -10.64 36.57
CA LYS A 546 -24.51 -11.19 36.80
C LYS A 546 -25.00 -11.01 38.25
N ALA A 547 -24.09 -11.06 39.23
CA ALA A 547 -24.40 -10.86 40.62
C ALA A 547 -23.27 -10.06 41.30
N LEU A 548 -23.61 -9.36 42.40
CA LEU A 548 -22.70 -8.49 43.14
C LEU A 548 -22.12 -7.34 42.30
N CYS A 549 -22.95 -6.79 41.43
CA CYS A 549 -22.58 -5.75 40.50
C CYS A 549 -22.63 -4.37 41.15
N ASP A 550 -21.57 -3.58 40.98
CA ASP A 550 -21.57 -2.16 41.25
C ASP A 550 -22.27 -1.40 40.11
N PRO A 551 -23.02 -0.31 40.39
CA PRO A 551 -23.56 0.54 39.35
C PRO A 551 -22.49 1.12 38.41
N SER A 552 -21.31 1.44 38.92
CA SER A 552 -20.14 1.85 38.14
C SER A 552 -19.54 0.64 37.44
N LYS A 553 -19.45 0.72 36.12
CA LYS A 553 -18.90 -0.36 35.29
C LYS A 553 -17.40 -0.23 35.03
N THR A 554 -16.79 0.87 35.47
CA THR A 554 -15.37 1.17 35.27
C THR A 554 -14.82 1.90 36.50
N LEU A 555 -13.49 1.86 36.60
CA LEU A 555 -12.69 2.62 37.57
C LEU A 555 -11.34 2.95 36.94
N ASN A 556 -10.48 3.69 37.66
CA ASN A 556 -9.09 3.81 37.32
C ASN A 556 -8.27 2.59 37.77
N ILE A 557 -7.98 1.67 36.86
CA ILE A 557 -6.98 0.62 37.11
C ILE A 557 -5.59 1.25 37.16
N ARG A 558 -4.68 0.68 37.98
CA ARG A 558 -3.40 1.32 38.29
C ARG A 558 -2.25 0.37 38.52
N GLN A 559 -1.04 0.88 38.32
CA GLN A 559 0.22 0.28 38.76
C GLN A 559 1.17 1.38 39.21
N ASN A 560 1.86 1.15 40.32
CA ASN A 560 2.96 1.99 40.77
C ASN A 560 4.31 1.36 40.40
N ALA A 561 5.30 2.20 40.05
CA ALA A 561 6.68 1.80 39.86
C ALA A 561 7.61 2.85 40.46
N VAL A 562 8.80 2.43 40.86
CA VAL A 562 9.83 3.34 41.36
C VAL A 562 10.99 3.39 40.43
N VAL A 563 11.45 4.60 40.10
CA VAL A 563 12.70 4.86 39.42
C VAL A 563 13.68 5.47 40.41
N VAL A 564 14.86 4.88 40.50
CA VAL A 564 15.91 5.36 41.40
C VAL A 564 16.84 6.31 40.62
N LEU A 565 16.92 7.55 41.07
CA LEU A 565 17.93 8.51 40.66
C LEU A 565 19.20 8.25 41.48
N SER A 566 19.98 7.26 41.03
CA SER A 566 21.18 6.82 41.74
C SER A 566 22.26 7.87 41.72
N GLY A 567 22.94 8.03 42.87
CA GLY A 567 24.14 8.85 42.99
C GLY A 567 25.37 8.16 42.38
N SER A 568 26.30 8.97 41.87
CA SER A 568 27.56 8.48 41.29
C SER A 568 28.68 8.29 42.33
N THR A 569 28.46 8.70 43.57
CA THR A 569 29.47 8.60 44.64
C THR A 569 29.16 7.39 45.51
N PRO A 570 30.09 6.40 45.59
CA PRO A 570 29.86 5.21 46.37
C PRO A 570 30.00 5.45 47.89
N PHE A 571 29.14 4.85 48.66
CA PHE A 571 29.23 4.68 50.10
C PHE A 571 29.58 3.21 50.39
N ILE A 572 30.63 3.00 51.16
CA ILE A 572 31.24 1.70 51.31
C ILE A 572 31.41 1.41 52.79
N SER A 573 30.91 0.29 53.25
CA SER A 573 31.30 -0.34 54.50
C SER A 573 31.94 -1.69 54.22
N GLY A 574 32.85 -2.13 55.08
CA GLY A 574 33.61 -3.37 54.89
C GLY A 574 33.90 -4.11 56.17
N GLU A 575 34.17 -5.41 56.06
CA GLU A 575 34.59 -6.27 57.17
C GLU A 575 35.44 -7.44 56.71
N ILE A 576 36.13 -8.04 57.66
CA ILE A 576 36.88 -9.30 57.50
C ILE A 576 36.43 -10.20 58.65
N SER A 577 35.71 -11.30 58.31
CA SER A 577 35.24 -12.26 59.30
C SER A 577 34.47 -11.63 60.47
N GLY A 578 33.61 -10.61 60.18
CA GLY A 578 32.79 -9.89 61.18
C GLY A 578 33.57 -8.84 62.01
N ALA A 579 34.82 -8.56 61.67
CA ALA A 579 35.64 -7.52 62.28
C ALA A 579 35.93 -6.37 61.30
N ALA A 580 36.18 -5.17 61.84
CA ALA A 580 36.53 -4.02 61.04
C ALA A 580 37.80 -4.30 60.16
N VAL A 581 37.80 -3.82 58.92
CA VAL A 581 38.95 -3.92 58.02
C VAL A 581 40.11 -3.19 58.68
N PRO A 582 41.24 -3.89 58.98
CA PRO A 582 42.38 -3.25 59.62
C PRO A 582 43.14 -2.31 58.66
N SER A 583 43.93 -1.39 59.22
CA SER A 583 44.78 -0.48 58.41
C SER A 583 45.77 -1.20 57.53
N SER A 584 46.17 -2.44 57.87
CA SER A 584 46.96 -3.35 57.07
C SER A 584 46.41 -4.75 57.19
N ILE A 585 46.06 -5.37 56.05
CA ILE A 585 45.49 -6.72 55.99
C ILE A 585 46.68 -7.72 55.96
N ASP A 586 46.75 -8.60 56.96
CA ASP A 586 47.83 -9.58 57.01
C ASP A 586 47.49 -10.81 56.17
N LEU A 587 48.29 -11.03 55.11
CA LEU A 587 48.17 -12.16 54.19
C LEU A 587 49.23 -13.23 54.39
N THR A 588 50.10 -13.07 55.41
CA THR A 588 51.17 -14.02 55.71
C THR A 588 50.66 -15.37 56.21
N THR A 589 49.47 -15.37 56.79
CA THR A 589 48.81 -16.58 57.37
C THR A 589 47.88 -17.29 56.39
N GLY A 590 47.63 -16.72 55.19
CA GLY A 590 46.79 -17.30 54.17
C GLY A 590 45.85 -16.30 53.49
N PRO A 591 44.94 -16.78 52.62
CA PRO A 591 43.97 -15.94 51.94
C PRO A 591 42.98 -15.29 52.90
N VAL A 592 42.60 -14.05 52.63
CA VAL A 592 41.63 -13.28 53.46
C VAL A 592 40.48 -12.84 52.52
N THR A 593 39.26 -13.05 52.96
CA THR A 593 38.08 -12.51 52.27
C THR A 593 37.65 -11.20 52.93
N VAL A 594 37.53 -10.17 52.09
CA VAL A 594 37.00 -8.86 52.50
C VAL A 594 35.61 -8.71 51.90
N ASP A 595 34.65 -8.50 52.78
CA ASP A 595 33.24 -8.28 52.38
C ASP A 595 32.93 -6.80 52.43
N PHE A 596 32.19 -6.31 51.43
CA PHE A 596 31.79 -4.93 51.29
C PHE A 596 30.29 -4.83 51.05
N LEU A 597 29.67 -3.78 51.62
CA LEU A 597 28.38 -3.26 51.20
C LEU A 597 28.60 -1.90 50.52
N ILE A 598 28.08 -1.75 49.27
CA ILE A 598 28.31 -0.58 48.44
C ILE A 598 26.98 -0.03 47.93
N SER A 599 26.63 1.20 48.34
CA SER A 599 25.43 1.90 47.95
C SER A 599 25.77 3.31 47.43
N ASP A 600 24.74 4.07 47.05
CA ASP A 600 24.86 5.52 46.87
C ASP A 600 24.65 6.29 48.20
N LEU A 601 24.64 7.62 48.12
CA LEU A 601 24.46 8.53 49.24
C LEU A 601 23.16 8.28 50.04
N HIS A 602 22.11 7.80 49.36
CA HIS A 602 20.79 7.61 49.95
C HIS A 602 20.50 6.16 50.38
N GLY A 603 21.49 5.28 50.26
CA GLY A 603 21.32 3.85 50.50
C GLY A 603 20.65 3.10 49.34
N ASN A 604 20.55 3.71 48.15
CA ASN A 604 20.09 3.04 46.94
C ASN A 604 21.23 2.35 46.19
N ALA A 605 20.88 1.41 45.32
CA ALA A 605 21.86 0.83 44.41
C ALA A 605 22.54 1.91 43.55
N LEU A 606 23.84 1.79 43.33
CA LEU A 606 24.57 2.61 42.36
C LEU A 606 23.96 2.42 40.98
N PRO A 607 24.22 3.32 40.01
CA PRO A 607 23.67 3.22 38.67
C PRO A 607 23.87 1.85 38.04
N ALA A 608 22.86 1.31 37.37
CA ALA A 608 22.94 0.03 36.68
C ALA A 608 24.12 -0.03 35.73
N GLY A 609 24.89 -1.10 35.77
CA GLY A 609 26.10 -1.26 34.96
C GLY A 609 27.37 -0.57 35.52
N THR A 610 27.29 0.08 36.70
CA THR A 610 28.46 0.49 37.46
C THR A 610 29.35 -0.72 37.68
N LYS A 611 30.66 -0.58 37.41
CA LYS A 611 31.64 -1.64 37.61
C LYS A 611 32.33 -1.48 38.95
N ILE A 612 32.37 -2.58 39.70
CA ILE A 612 33.08 -2.69 40.96
C ILE A 612 34.22 -3.64 40.72
N ASP A 613 35.42 -3.08 40.68
CA ASP A 613 36.66 -3.80 40.33
C ASP A 613 37.57 -3.94 41.55
N PHE A 614 38.11 -5.14 41.76
CA PHE A 614 39.12 -5.41 42.76
C PHE A 614 40.45 -5.71 42.08
N ALA A 615 41.50 -5.04 42.51
CA ALA A 615 42.87 -5.21 41.98
C ALA A 615 43.91 -5.22 43.09
N GLY A 616 45.04 -5.82 42.83
CA GLY A 616 46.17 -5.85 43.76
C GLY A 616 47.52 -5.49 43.11
N VAL A 617 48.37 -4.81 43.87
CA VAL A 617 49.79 -4.64 43.56
C VAL A 617 50.54 -5.35 44.65
N ASN A 618 51.41 -6.28 44.31
CA ASN A 618 52.04 -7.20 45.27
C ASN A 618 50.99 -7.88 46.22
N THR A 619 49.80 -8.07 45.68
CA THR A 619 48.63 -8.71 46.30
C THR A 619 47.86 -9.42 45.20
N ASP A 620 47.65 -10.73 45.33
CA ASP A 620 46.98 -11.53 44.33
C ASP A 620 45.45 -11.50 44.60
N VAL A 621 44.68 -11.05 43.59
CA VAL A 621 43.20 -11.05 43.55
C VAL A 621 42.78 -12.04 42.48
N PRO A 622 42.21 -13.22 42.83
CA PRO A 622 41.78 -14.20 41.84
C PRO A 622 40.72 -13.62 40.89
N LEU A 623 40.74 -14.07 39.64
CA LEU A 623 39.80 -13.62 38.57
C LEU A 623 38.32 -13.77 38.94
N THR A 624 37.97 -14.72 39.81
CA THR A 624 36.64 -14.95 40.33
C THR A 624 36.11 -13.82 41.24
N SER A 625 37.02 -12.92 41.66
CA SER A 625 36.71 -11.76 42.50
C SER A 625 37.06 -10.44 41.81
N GLY A 626 37.20 -10.43 40.47
CA GLY A 626 37.89 -9.32 39.79
C GLY A 626 37.00 -8.15 39.36
N SER A 627 35.76 -8.39 38.97
CA SER A 627 34.85 -7.32 38.50
C SER A 627 33.38 -7.72 38.60
N PHE A 628 32.55 -6.83 39.15
CA PHE A 628 31.14 -7.07 39.37
C PHE A 628 30.34 -5.88 38.83
N PRO A 629 29.41 -6.08 37.91
CA PRO A 629 28.48 -5.03 37.54
C PRO A 629 27.37 -4.86 38.59
N VAL A 630 26.98 -3.63 38.90
CA VAL A 630 25.79 -3.34 39.68
C VAL A 630 24.55 -3.73 38.90
N SER A 631 23.67 -4.48 39.53
CA SER A 631 22.44 -4.97 38.92
C SER A 631 21.44 -3.84 38.65
N ASN A 632 20.56 -4.08 37.68
CA ASN A 632 19.39 -3.25 37.43
C ASN A 632 18.31 -3.55 38.47
N THR A 633 18.19 -2.70 39.50
CA THR A 633 17.31 -2.93 40.66
C THR A 633 16.86 -1.62 41.27
N ALA A 634 15.65 -1.63 41.85
CA ALA A 634 15.14 -0.59 42.76
C ALA A 634 15.43 -0.88 44.23
N ALA A 635 16.29 -1.84 44.53
CA ALA A 635 16.62 -2.17 45.91
C ALA A 635 17.26 -0.99 46.65
N CYS A 636 17.01 -0.93 47.95
CA CYS A 636 17.64 0.02 48.88
C CYS A 636 18.08 -0.67 50.21
N MET A 637 18.89 0.02 50.97
CA MET A 637 19.34 -0.39 52.32
C MET A 637 19.20 0.76 53.30
N ASN A 638 18.99 0.44 54.58
CA ASN A 638 18.95 1.44 55.63
C ASN A 638 20.36 1.79 56.12
N GLN A 639 20.49 2.93 56.75
CA GLN A 639 21.76 3.36 57.36
C GLN A 639 22.29 2.36 58.38
N GLY A 640 21.40 1.59 59.04
CA GLY A 640 21.76 0.54 59.98
C GLY A 640 22.29 -0.75 59.36
N ASP A 641 22.08 -0.95 58.05
CA ASP A 641 22.50 -2.17 57.30
C ASP A 641 23.96 -2.09 56.84
N LYS A 642 24.81 -1.55 57.63
CA LYS A 642 26.25 -1.42 57.33
C LYS A 642 27.05 -2.57 57.92
N LEU A 643 28.18 -2.90 57.33
CA LEU A 643 29.20 -3.76 57.92
C LEU A 643 29.93 -3.02 59.05
N VAL A 644 30.81 -3.74 59.72
CA VAL A 644 31.42 -3.28 60.98
C VAL A 644 32.25 -2.01 60.80
N SER A 645 32.94 -1.80 59.65
CA SER A 645 33.73 -0.60 59.42
C SER A 645 33.24 0.24 58.26
N LEU A 646 33.26 1.55 58.44
CA LEU A 646 32.99 2.50 57.36
C LEU A 646 34.29 2.81 56.63
N VAL A 647 34.30 2.57 55.34
CA VAL A 647 35.42 2.94 54.42
C VAL A 647 35.21 4.38 53.91
N THR A 648 33.95 4.81 53.84
CA THR A 648 33.53 6.20 53.51
C THR A 648 32.73 6.83 54.65
N ALA A 649 32.37 8.10 54.48
CA ALA A 649 31.42 8.75 55.39
C ALA A 649 30.07 8.00 55.41
N PRO A 650 29.29 8.05 56.49
CA PRO A 650 27.99 7.41 56.59
C PRO A 650 27.05 7.96 55.54
N ILE A 651 26.18 7.11 55.05
CA ILE A 651 25.09 7.51 54.15
C ILE A 651 24.21 8.54 54.85
N VAL A 652 23.80 9.54 54.08
CA VAL A 652 22.81 10.54 54.52
C VAL A 652 21.44 10.01 54.08
N ALA A 653 20.91 9.04 54.78
CA ALA A 653 19.56 8.58 54.50
C ALA A 653 18.56 9.61 55.02
N SER A 654 17.87 10.26 54.13
CA SER A 654 16.76 11.19 54.41
C SER A 654 15.42 10.49 54.56
N GLY A 655 15.39 9.15 54.65
CA GLY A 655 14.23 8.33 54.83
C GLY A 655 14.60 6.88 55.10
N LEU A 656 13.64 6.10 55.62
CA LEU A 656 13.79 4.66 55.76
C LEU A 656 13.61 3.99 54.42
N CYS A 657 14.48 3.01 54.10
CA CYS A 657 14.26 2.13 52.96
C CYS A 657 12.94 1.35 53.18
N PRO A 658 11.98 1.41 52.25
CA PRO A 658 10.72 0.69 52.38
C PRO A 658 10.94 -0.82 52.56
N SER A 659 10.17 -1.48 53.37
CA SER A 659 10.39 -2.90 53.73
C SER A 659 10.35 -3.81 52.50
N ARG A 660 9.51 -3.50 51.51
CA ARG A 660 9.37 -4.25 50.25
C ARG A 660 10.53 -4.05 49.28
N ALA A 661 11.21 -2.91 49.35
CA ALA A 661 12.36 -2.58 48.49
C ALA A 661 13.71 -2.94 49.16
N ARG A 662 13.71 -3.31 50.44
CA ARG A 662 14.92 -3.61 51.21
C ARG A 662 15.50 -4.97 50.84
N ASP A 663 16.65 -4.92 50.19
CA ASP A 663 17.43 -6.10 49.80
C ASP A 663 18.91 -5.83 49.98
N VAL A 664 19.46 -6.11 51.15
CA VAL A 664 20.88 -5.89 51.46
C VAL A 664 21.81 -6.73 50.63
N THR A 665 21.33 -7.86 50.09
CA THR A 665 22.15 -8.75 49.26
C THR A 665 22.50 -8.13 47.90
N ALA A 666 21.67 -7.21 47.40
CA ALA A 666 21.93 -6.46 46.16
C ALA A 666 23.17 -5.51 46.27
N PHE A 667 23.66 -5.25 47.45
CA PHE A 667 24.78 -4.35 47.78
C PHE A 667 26.06 -5.08 48.17
N ALA A 668 26.01 -6.41 48.32
CA ALA A 668 27.08 -7.22 48.86
C ALA A 668 28.09 -7.61 47.79
N TYR A 669 29.35 -7.29 48.01
CA TYR A 669 30.47 -7.63 47.16
C TYR A 669 31.61 -8.19 48.01
N SER A 670 32.23 -9.27 47.54
CA SER A 670 33.31 -9.92 48.26
C SER A 670 34.56 -10.12 47.42
N ALA A 671 35.73 -9.91 48.00
CA ALA A 671 36.98 -10.20 47.34
C ALA A 671 37.87 -11.05 48.25
N THR A 672 38.28 -12.21 47.76
CA THR A 672 39.33 -13.01 48.43
C THR A 672 40.67 -12.62 47.91
N ILE A 673 41.56 -12.16 48.76
CA ILE A 673 42.91 -11.71 48.47
C ILE A 673 43.92 -12.61 49.15
N ARG A 674 45.14 -12.75 48.59
CA ARG A 674 46.24 -13.55 49.10
C ARG A 674 47.58 -12.95 48.76
N ALA A 675 48.62 -13.37 49.48
CA ALA A 675 49.98 -13.06 49.11
C ALA A 675 50.31 -13.66 47.73
N PRO A 676 51.05 -12.98 46.85
CA PRO A 676 51.51 -13.53 45.57
C PRO A 676 52.51 -14.65 45.80
N LYS A 677 52.64 -15.58 44.84
CA LYS A 677 53.57 -16.71 44.93
C LYS A 677 55.04 -16.26 45.11
N THR A 678 55.35 -15.10 44.54
CA THR A 678 56.72 -14.48 44.61
C THR A 678 56.51 -12.99 44.99
N PRO A 679 56.41 -12.69 46.30
CA PRO A 679 56.30 -11.30 46.74
C PRO A 679 57.52 -10.48 46.33
N THR A 680 57.30 -9.28 45.87
CA THR A 680 58.36 -8.36 45.45
C THR A 680 58.79 -7.44 46.61
N ASP A 681 57.92 -7.26 47.62
CA ASP A 681 58.12 -6.45 48.82
C ASP A 681 57.34 -7.06 49.98
N SER A 682 57.63 -6.62 51.19
CA SER A 682 56.90 -7.02 52.42
C SER A 682 55.47 -6.42 52.50
N ALA A 683 55.23 -5.37 51.76
CA ALA A 683 53.91 -4.70 51.67
C ALA A 683 53.35 -4.81 50.27
N GLY A 684 52.02 -4.91 50.21
CA GLY A 684 51.23 -4.82 48.96
C GLY A 684 50.08 -3.83 49.12
N ILE A 685 49.33 -3.68 48.06
CA ILE A 685 48.12 -2.82 48.04
C ILE A 685 46.97 -3.64 47.41
N PHE A 686 45.85 -3.65 48.11
CA PHE A 686 44.56 -4.08 47.58
C PHE A 686 43.69 -2.83 47.28
N THR A 687 43.11 -2.75 46.11
CA THR A 687 42.35 -1.60 45.66
C THR A 687 40.94 -2.05 45.24
N LEU A 688 39.92 -1.41 45.78
CA LEU A 688 38.56 -1.41 45.31
C LEU A 688 38.35 -0.18 44.43
N THR A 689 37.87 -0.38 43.22
CA THR A 689 37.57 0.68 42.28
C THR A 689 36.11 0.60 41.86
N VAL A 690 35.36 1.70 41.97
CA VAL A 690 34.02 1.86 41.50
C VAL A 690 34.03 2.77 40.27
N THR A 691 33.50 2.32 39.13
CA THR A 691 33.41 3.11 37.90
C THR A 691 31.96 3.14 37.42
N THR A 692 31.32 4.31 37.41
CA THR A 692 29.93 4.47 36.97
C THR A 692 29.83 4.48 35.44
N PRO A 693 28.61 4.34 34.85
CA PRO A 693 28.39 4.47 33.41
C PRO A 693 28.87 5.80 32.82
N LYS A 694 28.79 6.91 33.59
CA LYS A 694 29.32 8.23 33.22
C LYS A 694 30.82 8.37 33.44
N LEU A 695 31.50 7.25 33.67
CA LEU A 695 32.96 7.16 33.85
C LEU A 695 33.49 7.91 35.07
N LYS A 696 32.63 8.23 36.06
CA LYS A 696 33.11 8.69 37.36
C LYS A 696 33.82 7.53 38.07
N LYS A 697 35.09 7.71 38.40
CA LYS A 697 35.91 6.68 38.99
C LYS A 697 36.33 7.08 40.39
N VAL A 698 36.10 6.19 41.36
CA VAL A 698 36.52 6.33 42.73
C VAL A 698 37.25 5.08 43.15
N SER A 699 38.42 5.22 43.78
CA SER A 699 39.25 4.10 44.24
C SER A 699 39.57 4.24 45.71
N TYR A 700 39.55 3.11 46.41
CA TYR A 700 39.94 2.96 47.83
C TYR A 700 41.02 1.91 47.90
N SER A 701 42.12 2.24 48.60
CA SER A 701 43.26 1.36 48.71
C SER A 701 43.50 0.96 50.16
N PHE A 702 43.76 -0.30 50.34
CA PHE A 702 44.11 -0.95 51.61
C PHE A 702 45.52 -1.49 51.54
N THR A 703 46.32 -1.23 52.55
CA THR A 703 47.65 -1.82 52.69
C THR A 703 47.55 -3.30 52.96
N THR A 704 48.41 -4.13 52.41
CA THR A 704 48.50 -5.55 52.72
C THR A 704 49.90 -5.89 53.18
N LYS A 705 50.04 -6.82 54.13
CA LYS A 705 51.28 -7.42 54.56
C LYS A 705 51.40 -8.80 53.91
N VAL A 706 52.43 -9.04 53.14
CA VAL A 706 52.57 -10.23 52.27
C VAL A 706 53.79 -11.12 52.61
N LEU A 707 54.71 -10.63 53.42
CA LEU A 707 55.87 -11.34 53.98
C LEU A 707 55.97 -11.15 55.49
#